data_9f9ccc20205331ce7e77e417cf661905
#
_entry.id   9f9ccc20205331ce7e77e417cf661905
#
_cell.length_a   1.000
_cell.length_b   1.000
_cell.length_c   1.000
_cell.angle_alpha   90.00
_cell.angle_beta   90.00
_cell.angle_gamma   90.00
#
_symmetry.space_group_name_H-M   'P 1'
#
loop_
_entity.id
_entity.type
_entity.pdbx_description
1 polymer ?
#
loop_
_entity_poly.entity_id
_entity_poly.type
_entity_poly.pdbx_seq_one_letter_code
_entity_poly.pdbx_strand_id
1 'polypeptide(L)'
;MKLDLGKIFFLILFLTLSVMAATAGTIKGTITDRQTKEPLTGATVQVSGTAQGAVADLDGNYTLELKNGTYTLTVRYIGYKDMTINAVEIKGETVLNFDMEPDTQTLGEVQFTAKKNLEGERALQMERQKATLAIENLGSKEMSLKGIGNVEEGVKKITGISIASAGQLIVRGLGDRYSTTTLNGLPIASPNPDNKLVPLDLFPSSTVQNITVSKVYDAAAFADYSGAHINISTKENIPQDFFQLSLNTGGKFNTLGKDRYQMDRSGSLLKTPRVDAAALGMPLMEFDKYVKTRNIFDTSFSAGKKSSLPELGGNLGFGKNFSIGNQTLSLLASFSASNGYQNMEDAFYKTLEATGTVQDDFSYDSFAQELKLAALGYLGYTLRRSDRIGYTFFYARNAIDTYQRREGTDAEGHELTGSNNIMHIYTLQNHQLNGIHNFGESDRWQLTWGGSYSKTGSEEPDRRQVMYVKDNDGSLRLFKLNRQETMRYFGSLDEEEWNANLAMRWKWNDTSHLKLGFNYKDKNRDYSATRFYYNLNKLDPVITDIYNTDGFLNQQNIADGQIMVQRVMQPKDSYRAGNEIYSAYLLTDFYPTEALLVNLGLRYEMSKQWVRYASDGGDWYSRRRNLDKNDLFPALNLKYAVNPTNSIRFSASRTVTRPSFIEMAPFLYQESYGSAQIRGNEELQNGYNYNFDLRYERFGKDGDMLSVTGYFKYLDSPIERIQDLQGGATLHSFKNADNGMAAGVELEMRKRLVKDLRLGANISYMYTNVKLPQGGAYTNKERSLQGASPILANADLTYSPRFGEDRQLNLALLYNLQGSRIHAVGVSGLGDVRQQTLHTLNFSAGYSLNKHFNLKLQVNDLLNRDVIFKQDVPTTGQEMEVERYRKGTNFEVGISYNL
;
A
#
# COMPACT_ATOMS: atom_id res chain seq x y z
N MET A 1 -15.80 -37.23 27.31
CA MET A 1 -14.83 -37.75 26.34
C MET A 1 -14.11 -36.56 25.72
N LYS A 2 -12.94 -36.18 26.30
CA LYS A 2 -12.14 -35.06 25.80
C LYS A 2 -11.34 -35.59 24.61
N LEU A 3 -11.64 -35.10 23.38
CA LEU A 3 -10.82 -35.36 22.21
C LEU A 3 -9.50 -34.56 22.36
N ASP A 4 -8.42 -35.30 22.37
CA ASP A 4 -7.06 -34.79 22.51
C ASP A 4 -6.59 -34.26 21.16
N LEU A 5 -6.76 -32.93 20.93
CA LEU A 5 -6.39 -32.25 19.67
C LEU A 5 -4.89 -32.44 19.32
N GLY A 6 -4.03 -32.71 20.31
CA GLY A 6 -2.61 -32.95 20.06
C GLY A 6 -2.33 -34.24 19.29
N LYS A 7 -3.14 -35.28 19.50
CA LYS A 7 -2.98 -36.55 18.79
C LYS A 7 -3.51 -36.50 17.36
N ILE A 8 -4.53 -35.70 17.12
CA ILE A 8 -5.07 -35.47 15.78
C ILE A 8 -4.09 -34.67 14.93
N PHE A 9 -3.44 -33.67 15.49
CA PHE A 9 -2.42 -32.87 14.80
C PHE A 9 -1.20 -33.73 14.41
N PHE A 10 -0.72 -34.61 15.32
CA PHE A 10 0.37 -35.53 15.02
C PHE A 10 -0.02 -36.62 14.01
N LEU A 11 -1.27 -37.08 14.02
CA LEU A 11 -1.75 -38.08 13.05
C LEU A 11 -1.90 -37.49 11.65
N ILE A 12 -2.34 -36.24 11.54
CA ILE A 12 -2.42 -35.51 10.24
C ILE A 12 -1.01 -35.22 9.72
N LEU A 13 -0.09 -34.83 10.60
CA LEU A 13 1.31 -34.60 10.25
C LEU A 13 2.01 -35.91 9.80
N PHE A 14 1.66 -37.06 10.39
CA PHE A 14 2.23 -38.37 10.04
C PHE A 14 1.62 -38.97 8.77
N LEU A 15 0.35 -38.69 8.46
CA LEU A 15 -0.30 -39.12 7.22
C LEU A 15 0.15 -38.33 5.99
N THR A 16 0.59 -37.06 6.17
CA THR A 16 1.12 -36.24 5.07
C THR A 16 2.56 -36.57 4.71
N LEU A 17 3.31 -37.23 5.58
CA LEU A 17 4.70 -37.63 5.33
C LEU A 17 4.84 -39.00 4.62
N SER A 18 3.77 -39.75 4.41
CA SER A 18 3.84 -41.14 3.89
C SER A 18 3.54 -41.32 2.41
N VAL A 19 3.33 -40.27 1.63
CA VAL A 19 3.05 -40.38 0.19
C VAL A 19 3.98 -39.45 -0.59
N MET A 20 5.19 -39.92 -0.90
CA MET A 20 5.90 -39.58 -2.13
C MET A 20 7.27 -40.29 -2.19
N ALA A 21 7.23 -41.57 -2.51
CA ALA A 21 8.34 -42.21 -3.21
C ALA A 21 7.87 -42.53 -4.65
N ALA A 22 7.64 -41.49 -5.44
CA ALA A 22 7.62 -41.62 -6.89
C ALA A 22 9.05 -41.37 -7.38
N THR A 23 9.63 -42.35 -8.07
CA THR A 23 10.95 -42.21 -8.71
C THR A 23 10.89 -41.06 -9.72
N ALA A 24 11.31 -39.86 -9.27
CA ALA A 24 11.44 -38.70 -10.13
C ALA A 24 12.80 -38.76 -10.83
N GLY A 25 12.82 -38.54 -12.13
CA GLY A 25 14.03 -38.30 -12.90
C GLY A 25 14.24 -36.78 -13.02
N THR A 26 15.46 -36.32 -13.09
CA THR A 26 15.81 -34.91 -13.21
C THR A 26 16.58 -34.68 -14.51
N ILE A 27 16.13 -33.72 -15.33
CA ILE A 27 16.91 -33.18 -16.45
C ILE A 27 17.54 -31.88 -15.99
N LYS A 28 18.84 -31.77 -16.14
CA LYS A 28 19.57 -30.52 -15.91
C LYS A 28 20.51 -30.22 -17.06
N GLY A 29 20.89 -28.98 -17.26
CA GLY A 29 21.83 -28.57 -18.30
C GLY A 29 21.88 -27.07 -18.47
N THR A 30 22.61 -26.64 -19.51
CA THR A 30 22.76 -25.22 -19.83
C THR A 30 22.14 -24.92 -21.20
N ILE A 31 21.59 -23.71 -21.33
CA ILE A 31 21.09 -23.19 -22.60
C ILE A 31 21.92 -21.98 -22.98
N THR A 32 22.60 -22.07 -24.14
CA THR A 32 23.54 -21.06 -24.61
C THR A 32 23.20 -20.63 -26.04
N ASP A 33 23.70 -19.44 -26.41
CA ASP A 33 23.73 -19.00 -27.80
C ASP A 33 24.76 -19.84 -28.59
N ARG A 34 24.38 -20.32 -29.77
CA ARG A 34 25.23 -21.19 -30.60
C ARG A 34 26.50 -20.52 -31.08
N GLN A 35 26.45 -19.21 -31.36
CA GLN A 35 27.56 -18.44 -31.91
C GLN A 35 28.44 -17.83 -30.84
N THR A 36 27.85 -17.17 -29.85
CA THR A 36 28.56 -16.42 -28.80
C THR A 36 28.89 -17.27 -27.58
N LYS A 37 28.27 -18.44 -27.43
CA LYS A 37 28.30 -19.30 -26.22
C LYS A 37 27.86 -18.59 -24.93
N GLU A 38 27.23 -17.44 -25.04
CA GLU A 38 26.67 -16.75 -23.90
C GLU A 38 25.44 -17.48 -23.36
N PRO A 39 25.25 -17.54 -22.03
CA PRO A 39 24.08 -18.19 -21.43
C PRO A 39 22.80 -17.46 -21.76
N LEU A 40 21.77 -18.21 -22.19
CA LEU A 40 20.45 -17.67 -22.51
C LEU A 40 19.54 -17.69 -21.28
N THR A 41 19.71 -16.69 -20.44
CA THR A 41 18.94 -16.52 -19.22
C THR A 41 17.46 -16.29 -19.51
N GLY A 42 16.59 -17.10 -18.88
CA GLY A 42 15.17 -17.01 -19.11
C GLY A 42 14.69 -17.85 -20.30
N ALA A 43 15.57 -18.57 -20.97
CA ALA A 43 15.18 -19.59 -21.93
C ALA A 43 14.33 -20.68 -21.23
N THR A 44 13.36 -21.24 -21.94
CA THR A 44 12.44 -22.22 -21.36
C THR A 44 12.65 -23.58 -22.00
N VAL A 45 12.70 -24.61 -21.16
CA VAL A 45 12.61 -26.02 -21.59
C VAL A 45 11.26 -26.56 -21.17
N GLN A 46 10.47 -26.98 -22.10
CA GLN A 46 9.10 -27.45 -21.85
C GLN A 46 8.88 -28.84 -22.44
N VAL A 47 8.17 -29.70 -21.70
CA VAL A 47 7.68 -30.95 -22.25
C VAL A 47 6.56 -30.65 -23.25
N SER A 48 6.79 -31.01 -24.51
CA SER A 48 5.86 -30.72 -25.60
C SER A 48 4.44 -31.28 -25.32
N GLY A 49 3.44 -30.40 -25.44
CA GLY A 49 2.04 -30.76 -25.17
C GLY A 49 1.61 -30.69 -23.71
N THR A 50 2.49 -30.32 -22.78
CA THR A 50 2.17 -30.18 -21.34
C THR A 50 2.52 -28.78 -20.81
N ALA A 51 2.09 -28.47 -19.58
CA ALA A 51 2.50 -27.26 -18.88
C ALA A 51 3.83 -27.45 -18.10
N GLN A 52 4.41 -28.63 -18.06
CA GLN A 52 5.64 -28.91 -17.34
C GLN A 52 6.85 -28.34 -18.09
N GLY A 53 7.66 -27.55 -17.41
CA GLY A 53 8.85 -26.93 -17.98
C GLY A 53 9.70 -26.27 -16.93
N ALA A 54 10.92 -25.90 -17.31
CA ALA A 54 11.87 -25.15 -16.50
C ALA A 54 12.33 -23.90 -17.24
N VAL A 55 12.78 -22.90 -16.48
CA VAL A 55 13.32 -21.65 -17.00
C VAL A 55 14.80 -21.59 -16.62
N ALA A 56 15.64 -21.27 -17.59
CA ALA A 56 17.07 -21.14 -17.37
C ALA A 56 17.39 -19.97 -16.41
N ASP A 57 18.31 -20.22 -15.50
CA ASP A 57 18.80 -19.22 -14.53
C ASP A 57 19.77 -18.19 -15.18
N LEU A 58 20.46 -17.41 -14.37
CA LEU A 58 21.38 -16.35 -14.79
C LEU A 58 22.56 -16.88 -15.62
N ASP A 59 22.99 -18.08 -15.36
CA ASP A 59 24.10 -18.75 -16.03
C ASP A 59 23.62 -19.70 -17.13
N GLY A 60 22.32 -19.60 -17.49
CA GLY A 60 21.69 -20.43 -18.51
C GLY A 60 21.37 -21.85 -18.03
N ASN A 61 21.58 -22.17 -16.74
CA ASN A 61 21.30 -23.50 -16.23
C ASN A 61 19.79 -23.68 -16.01
N TYR A 62 19.29 -24.85 -16.29
CA TYR A 62 17.91 -25.23 -16.00
C TYR A 62 17.87 -26.61 -15.32
N THR A 63 16.84 -26.82 -14.54
CA THR A 63 16.53 -28.09 -13.88
C THR A 63 15.06 -28.38 -14.03
N LEU A 64 14.70 -29.54 -14.58
CA LEU A 64 13.33 -29.97 -14.82
C LEU A 64 13.14 -31.37 -14.22
N GLU A 65 12.26 -31.47 -13.24
CA GLU A 65 11.89 -32.75 -12.61
C GLU A 65 10.70 -33.37 -13.33
N LEU A 66 10.86 -34.60 -13.78
CA LEU A 66 9.85 -35.38 -14.51
C LEU A 66 9.85 -36.82 -13.99
N LYS A 67 8.74 -37.52 -14.20
CA LYS A 67 8.72 -38.97 -13.95
C LYS A 67 9.60 -39.70 -14.98
N ASN A 68 10.17 -40.83 -14.61
CA ASN A 68 10.93 -41.63 -15.58
C ASN A 68 10.03 -41.97 -16.76
N GLY A 69 10.54 -41.75 -17.97
CA GLY A 69 9.77 -41.90 -19.20
C GLY A 69 10.46 -41.29 -20.41
N THR A 70 9.82 -41.36 -21.56
CA THR A 70 10.30 -40.78 -22.82
C THR A 70 9.49 -39.53 -23.16
N TYR A 71 10.14 -38.39 -23.35
CA TYR A 71 9.51 -37.09 -23.54
C TYR A 71 10.01 -36.41 -24.82
N THR A 72 9.18 -35.55 -25.39
CA THR A 72 9.59 -34.58 -26.39
C THR A 72 9.76 -33.24 -25.68
N LEU A 73 10.95 -32.62 -25.76
CA LEU A 73 11.25 -31.35 -25.16
C LEU A 73 11.26 -30.26 -26.22
N THR A 74 10.71 -29.10 -25.91
CA THR A 74 10.81 -27.89 -26.72
C THR A 74 11.53 -26.82 -25.93
N VAL A 75 12.64 -26.32 -26.49
CA VAL A 75 13.43 -25.23 -25.93
C VAL A 75 13.10 -23.95 -26.68
N ARG A 76 12.85 -22.87 -25.94
CA ARG A 76 12.45 -21.58 -26.50
C ARG A 76 13.19 -20.43 -25.84
N TYR A 77 13.60 -19.48 -26.66
CA TYR A 77 14.09 -18.21 -26.19
C TYR A 77 13.77 -17.09 -27.19
N ILE A 78 13.50 -15.89 -26.67
CA ILE A 78 13.09 -14.75 -27.49
C ILE A 78 14.22 -14.36 -28.46
N GLY A 79 13.89 -14.29 -29.75
CA GLY A 79 14.87 -13.99 -30.79
C GLY A 79 15.71 -15.20 -31.25
N TYR A 80 15.32 -16.43 -30.86
CA TYR A 80 15.95 -17.66 -31.26
C TYR A 80 14.92 -18.63 -31.87
N LYS A 81 15.38 -19.49 -32.76
CA LYS A 81 14.57 -20.55 -33.36
C LYS A 81 14.18 -21.57 -32.28
N ASP A 82 12.90 -21.95 -32.25
CA ASP A 82 12.43 -23.03 -31.38
C ASP A 82 13.20 -24.32 -31.67
N MET A 83 13.72 -24.97 -30.63
CA MET A 83 14.40 -26.25 -30.75
C MET A 83 13.54 -27.34 -30.14
N THR A 84 13.19 -28.39 -30.93
CA THR A 84 12.42 -29.54 -30.44
C THR A 84 13.27 -30.80 -30.51
N ILE A 85 13.36 -31.51 -29.41
CA ILE A 85 14.10 -32.75 -29.27
C ILE A 85 13.10 -33.86 -28.93
N ASN A 86 13.00 -34.87 -29.81
CA ASN A 86 12.10 -35.97 -29.66
C ASN A 86 12.76 -37.16 -28.91
N ALA A 87 11.94 -37.96 -28.23
CA ALA A 87 12.34 -39.21 -27.61
C ALA A 87 13.50 -39.08 -26.56
N VAL A 88 13.48 -38.07 -25.73
CA VAL A 88 14.40 -37.94 -24.60
C VAL A 88 14.02 -38.93 -23.52
N GLU A 89 14.85 -39.96 -23.29
CA GLU A 89 14.61 -40.95 -22.23
C GLU A 89 15.16 -40.45 -20.90
N ILE A 90 14.30 -40.37 -19.87
CA ILE A 90 14.66 -39.97 -18.53
C ILE A 90 14.70 -41.19 -17.61
N LYS A 91 15.89 -41.48 -17.08
CA LYS A 91 16.14 -42.50 -16.08
C LYS A 91 17.11 -41.93 -15.04
N GLY A 92 16.56 -41.45 -13.92
CA GLY A 92 17.35 -40.76 -12.91
C GLY A 92 17.84 -39.36 -13.38
N GLU A 93 19.11 -38.99 -13.16
CA GLU A 93 19.64 -37.69 -13.54
C GLU A 93 20.15 -37.73 -15.00
N THR A 94 19.63 -36.83 -15.84
CA THR A 94 20.00 -36.71 -17.26
C THR A 94 20.53 -35.29 -17.52
N VAL A 95 21.73 -35.15 -18.09
CA VAL A 95 22.29 -33.83 -18.43
C VAL A 95 22.08 -33.56 -19.92
N LEU A 96 21.41 -32.45 -20.26
CA LEU A 96 21.15 -32.03 -21.64
C LEU A 96 21.46 -30.55 -21.79
N ASN A 97 22.41 -30.20 -22.64
CA ASN A 97 22.76 -28.83 -22.96
C ASN A 97 22.17 -28.44 -24.32
N PHE A 98 21.73 -27.21 -24.45
CA PHE A 98 21.10 -26.71 -25.68
C PHE A 98 21.85 -25.48 -26.19
N ASP A 99 22.27 -25.56 -27.46
CA ASP A 99 22.86 -24.44 -28.22
C ASP A 99 21.78 -23.90 -29.18
N MET A 100 21.18 -22.76 -28.84
CA MET A 100 20.12 -22.18 -29.64
C MET A 100 20.66 -21.27 -30.74
N GLU A 101 20.02 -21.27 -31.90
CA GLU A 101 20.38 -20.46 -33.04
C GLU A 101 19.54 -19.18 -33.08
N PRO A 102 20.16 -17.98 -33.18
CA PRO A 102 19.41 -16.74 -33.31
C PRO A 102 18.48 -16.80 -34.53
N ASP A 103 17.22 -16.38 -34.35
CA ASP A 103 16.28 -16.22 -35.46
C ASP A 103 16.47 -14.83 -36.08
N THR A 104 17.10 -14.78 -37.25
CA THR A 104 17.35 -13.56 -37.99
C THR A 104 16.14 -13.06 -38.78
N GLN A 105 15.05 -13.83 -38.80
CA GLN A 105 13.76 -13.44 -39.37
C GLN A 105 12.72 -13.31 -38.27
N THR A 106 12.25 -12.09 -38.07
CA THR A 106 11.15 -11.66 -37.22
C THR A 106 11.50 -11.23 -35.79
N LEU A 107 11.55 -9.93 -35.59
CA LEU A 107 11.17 -9.26 -34.35
C LEU A 107 9.64 -9.36 -34.16
N GLY A 108 9.08 -10.56 -34.34
CA GLY A 108 7.70 -10.87 -33.99
C GLY A 108 7.60 -11.11 -32.50
N GLU A 109 6.67 -10.45 -31.85
CA GLU A 109 6.33 -10.68 -30.45
C GLU A 109 5.98 -12.16 -30.21
N VAL A 110 6.94 -12.92 -29.70
CA VAL A 110 6.68 -14.31 -29.29
C VAL A 110 5.78 -14.23 -28.04
N GLN A 111 4.50 -14.46 -28.24
CA GLN A 111 3.55 -14.60 -27.14
C GLN A 111 3.87 -15.87 -26.35
N PHE A 112 4.43 -15.68 -25.17
CA PHE A 112 4.48 -16.73 -24.16
C PHE A 112 3.07 -17.02 -23.66
N THR A 113 2.56 -18.19 -23.97
CA THR A 113 1.27 -18.67 -23.49
C THR A 113 1.31 -19.14 -22.03
N ALA A 114 2.47 -19.34 -21.45
CA ALA A 114 2.63 -19.47 -20.00
C ALA A 114 2.71 -18.07 -19.35
N LYS A 115 1.99 -17.84 -18.26
CA LYS A 115 2.11 -16.60 -17.48
C LYS A 115 3.58 -16.43 -17.09
N LYS A 116 4.21 -15.32 -17.49
CA LYS A 116 5.62 -15.05 -17.20
C LYS A 116 5.83 -15.06 -15.69
N ASN A 117 6.90 -15.73 -15.24
CA ASN A 117 7.32 -15.56 -13.84
C ASN A 117 8.00 -14.20 -13.68
N LEU A 118 7.24 -13.21 -13.22
CA LEU A 118 7.67 -11.83 -13.01
C LEU A 118 8.12 -11.55 -11.57
N GLU A 119 8.62 -12.56 -10.86
CA GLU A 119 9.19 -12.40 -9.52
C GLU A 119 10.64 -11.92 -9.54
N GLY A 120 11.37 -12.25 -10.59
CA GLY A 120 12.79 -11.96 -10.73
C GLY A 120 13.09 -10.64 -11.42
N GLU A 121 14.15 -9.96 -10.98
CA GLU A 121 14.59 -8.65 -11.50
C GLU A 121 14.81 -8.63 -13.02
N ARG A 122 15.48 -9.63 -13.57
CA ARG A 122 15.75 -9.69 -15.01
C ARG A 122 14.50 -9.82 -15.87
N ALA A 123 13.57 -10.69 -15.47
CA ALA A 123 12.31 -10.83 -16.19
C ALA A 123 11.53 -9.50 -16.22
N LEU A 124 11.55 -8.78 -15.11
CA LEU A 124 10.92 -7.45 -15.00
C LEU A 124 11.66 -6.38 -15.80
N GLN A 125 12.99 -6.43 -15.86
CA GLN A 125 13.76 -5.51 -16.73
C GLN A 125 13.48 -5.75 -18.21
N MET A 126 13.39 -7.00 -18.64
CA MET A 126 13.01 -7.34 -20.03
C MET A 126 11.59 -6.87 -20.34
N GLU A 127 10.66 -7.02 -19.39
CA GLU A 127 9.31 -6.49 -19.54
C GLU A 127 9.30 -4.98 -19.64
N ARG A 128 10.04 -4.27 -18.77
CA ARG A 128 10.22 -2.82 -18.84
C ARG A 128 10.82 -2.37 -20.18
N GLN A 129 11.84 -3.08 -20.66
CA GLN A 129 12.44 -2.79 -21.97
C GLN A 129 11.44 -2.94 -23.11
N LYS A 130 10.58 -3.97 -23.07
CA LYS A 130 9.56 -4.25 -24.11
C LYS A 130 8.29 -3.41 -23.96
N ALA A 131 7.97 -2.96 -22.74
CA ALA A 131 6.74 -2.24 -22.48
C ALA A 131 6.57 -1.03 -23.39
N THR A 132 5.33 -0.80 -23.85
CA THR A 132 4.94 0.37 -24.61
C THR A 132 5.04 1.62 -23.74
N LEU A 133 4.53 1.55 -22.52
CA LEU A 133 4.59 2.64 -21.55
C LEU A 133 5.89 2.60 -20.75
N ALA A 134 6.29 3.76 -20.23
CA ALA A 134 7.36 3.85 -19.25
C ALA A 134 6.88 3.32 -17.90
N ILE A 135 7.34 2.13 -17.51
CA ILE A 135 6.99 1.48 -16.24
C ILE A 135 8.22 1.25 -15.36
N GLU A 136 8.00 1.15 -14.07
CA GLU A 136 8.97 0.70 -13.07
C GLU A 136 8.41 -0.50 -12.32
N ASN A 137 9.23 -1.53 -12.13
CA ASN A 137 8.80 -2.80 -11.56
C ASN A 137 9.67 -3.20 -10.39
N LEU A 138 9.04 -3.86 -9.40
CA LEU A 138 9.73 -4.48 -8.27
C LEU A 138 9.14 -5.88 -8.03
N GLY A 139 9.96 -6.91 -8.13
CA GLY A 139 9.54 -8.31 -7.98
C GLY A 139 9.68 -8.82 -6.55
N SER A 140 8.92 -9.86 -6.21
CA SER A 140 8.94 -10.44 -4.87
C SER A 140 10.30 -11.02 -4.47
N LYS A 141 11.08 -11.55 -5.43
CA LYS A 141 12.45 -12.02 -5.17
C LYS A 141 13.39 -10.86 -4.81
N GLU A 142 13.31 -9.74 -5.53
CA GLU A 142 14.07 -8.54 -5.20
C GLU A 142 13.65 -7.96 -3.84
N MET A 143 12.34 -7.93 -3.54
CA MET A 143 11.83 -7.52 -2.23
C MET A 143 12.41 -8.38 -1.11
N SER A 144 12.41 -9.70 -1.29
CA SER A 144 12.95 -10.66 -0.31
C SER A 144 14.45 -10.46 -0.07
N LEU A 145 15.26 -10.28 -1.14
CA LEU A 145 16.70 -10.03 -1.05
C LEU A 145 17.02 -8.73 -0.30
N LYS A 146 16.22 -7.70 -0.51
CA LYS A 146 16.37 -6.38 0.12
C LYS A 146 15.70 -6.27 1.49
N GLY A 147 15.10 -7.34 1.99
CA GLY A 147 14.42 -7.34 3.28
C GLY A 147 13.11 -6.56 3.31
N ILE A 148 12.48 -6.35 2.17
CA ILE A 148 11.22 -5.61 2.05
C ILE A 148 10.05 -6.53 2.41
N GLY A 149 9.32 -6.18 3.48
CA GLY A 149 8.25 -7.01 4.06
C GLY A 149 6.88 -6.84 3.41
N ASN A 150 6.60 -5.70 2.81
CA ASN A 150 5.30 -5.37 2.23
C ASN A 150 5.41 -4.43 1.02
N VAL A 151 4.28 -4.18 0.35
CA VAL A 151 4.22 -3.33 -0.85
C VAL A 151 4.58 -1.87 -0.55
N GLU A 152 4.19 -1.32 0.60
CA GLU A 152 4.51 0.06 0.97
C GLU A 152 6.02 0.31 1.02
N GLU A 153 6.75 -0.58 1.70
CA GLU A 153 8.22 -0.51 1.76
C GLU A 153 8.85 -0.65 0.38
N GLY A 154 8.26 -1.50 -0.48
CA GLY A 154 8.72 -1.70 -1.85
C GLY A 154 8.55 -0.45 -2.71
N VAL A 155 7.40 0.17 -2.68
CA VAL A 155 7.09 1.36 -3.47
C VAL A 155 7.96 2.56 -3.07
N LYS A 156 8.36 2.68 -1.79
CA LYS A 156 9.32 3.70 -1.32
C LYS A 156 10.69 3.61 -2.00
N LYS A 157 11.05 2.46 -2.59
CA LYS A 157 12.33 2.28 -3.31
C LYS A 157 12.25 2.68 -4.77
N ILE A 158 11.04 2.94 -5.28
CA ILE A 158 10.82 3.40 -6.65
C ILE A 158 11.12 4.90 -6.74
N THR A 159 11.72 5.33 -7.85
CA THR A 159 12.17 6.72 -8.05
C THR A 159 11.03 7.71 -7.88
N GLY A 160 11.28 8.84 -7.22
CA GLY A 160 10.31 9.95 -7.08
C GLY A 160 9.07 9.63 -6.25
N ILE A 161 9.14 8.57 -5.41
CA ILE A 161 8.05 8.18 -4.50
C ILE A 161 8.49 8.33 -3.05
N SER A 162 7.63 8.94 -2.24
CA SER A 162 7.78 9.02 -0.79
C SER A 162 6.44 8.75 -0.10
N ILE A 163 6.48 8.50 1.20
CA ILE A 163 5.29 8.32 2.02
C ILE A 163 5.29 9.38 3.12
N ALA A 164 4.17 10.07 3.25
CA ALA A 164 3.94 11.04 4.31
C ALA A 164 3.44 10.37 5.60
N SER A 165 3.25 11.14 6.64
CA SER A 165 2.55 10.72 7.86
C SER A 165 1.20 10.10 7.48
N ALA A 166 0.70 9.15 8.27
CA ALA A 166 -0.54 8.43 8.01
C ALA A 166 -0.57 7.57 6.71
N GLY A 167 0.59 7.18 6.17
CA GLY A 167 0.68 6.25 5.03
C GLY A 167 0.31 6.86 3.68
N GLN A 168 0.19 8.18 3.56
CA GLN A 168 -0.14 8.85 2.31
C GLN A 168 1.01 8.78 1.31
N LEU A 169 0.73 8.21 0.13
CA LEU A 169 1.70 8.12 -0.95
C LEU A 169 1.83 9.45 -1.68
N ILE A 170 3.07 9.86 -1.92
CA ILE A 170 3.39 11.05 -2.70
C ILE A 170 4.29 10.66 -3.86
N VAL A 171 3.84 10.94 -5.07
CA VAL A 171 4.54 10.62 -6.31
C VAL A 171 4.84 11.90 -7.08
N ARG A 172 6.12 12.21 -7.31
CA ARG A 172 6.54 13.43 -8.02
C ARG A 172 5.95 14.71 -7.39
N GLY A 173 5.85 14.72 -6.05
CA GLY A 173 5.26 15.80 -5.28
C GLY A 173 3.73 15.86 -5.25
N LEU A 174 3.07 14.97 -5.96
CA LEU A 174 1.60 14.85 -5.97
C LEU A 174 1.14 13.86 -4.90
N GLY A 175 0.23 14.27 -4.03
CA GLY A 175 -0.33 13.43 -2.96
C GLY A 175 -1.14 12.25 -3.48
N ASP A 176 -1.66 11.44 -2.56
CA ASP A 176 -2.35 10.18 -2.85
C ASP A 176 -3.59 10.34 -3.75
N ARG A 177 -4.29 11.49 -3.69
CA ARG A 177 -5.44 11.78 -4.56
C ARG A 177 -5.12 11.73 -6.05
N TYR A 178 -3.85 11.94 -6.42
CA TYR A 178 -3.37 11.91 -7.79
C TYR A 178 -2.89 10.53 -8.24
N SER A 179 -3.04 9.50 -7.42
CA SER A 179 -2.60 8.15 -7.73
C SER A 179 -3.76 7.15 -7.63
N THR A 180 -3.58 5.97 -8.24
CA THR A 180 -4.54 4.86 -8.18
C THR A 180 -3.83 3.54 -7.91
N THR A 181 -4.53 2.62 -7.24
CA THR A 181 -4.06 1.26 -6.99
C THR A 181 -5.01 0.25 -7.63
N THR A 182 -4.42 -0.76 -8.26
CA THR A 182 -5.14 -1.93 -8.77
C THR A 182 -4.53 -3.21 -8.20
N LEU A 183 -5.35 -4.23 -8.03
CA LEU A 183 -4.95 -5.59 -7.73
C LEU A 183 -5.22 -6.44 -8.98
N ASN A 184 -4.18 -7.02 -9.57
CA ASN A 184 -4.27 -7.78 -10.83
C ASN A 184 -4.94 -6.99 -11.99
N GLY A 185 -4.75 -5.67 -12.03
CA GLY A 185 -5.32 -4.79 -13.05
C GLY A 185 -6.75 -4.32 -12.81
N LEU A 186 -7.42 -4.75 -11.73
CA LEU A 186 -8.75 -4.29 -11.33
C LEU A 186 -8.64 -3.29 -10.17
N PRO A 187 -9.41 -2.20 -10.15
CA PRO A 187 -9.45 -1.26 -9.04
C PRO A 187 -9.75 -1.95 -7.71
N ILE A 188 -9.27 -1.38 -6.63
CA ILE A 188 -9.47 -1.88 -5.28
C ILE A 188 -9.82 -0.73 -4.34
N ALA A 189 -10.82 -0.93 -3.51
CA ALA A 189 -11.32 0.05 -2.55
C ALA A 189 -10.34 0.26 -1.38
N SER A 190 -10.30 1.48 -0.84
CA SER A 190 -9.50 1.83 0.34
C SER A 190 -10.32 1.70 1.62
N PRO A 191 -9.86 0.94 2.62
CA PRO A 191 -10.50 0.94 3.92
C PRO A 191 -10.19 2.21 4.74
N ASN A 192 -9.16 2.97 4.39
CA ASN A 192 -8.84 4.21 5.10
C ASN A 192 -9.72 5.36 4.59
N PRO A 193 -10.54 6.03 5.44
CA PRO A 193 -11.42 7.12 5.01
C PRO A 193 -10.67 8.35 4.52
N ASP A 194 -9.47 8.60 5.03
CA ASP A 194 -8.68 9.80 4.78
C ASP A 194 -7.82 9.69 3.50
N ASN A 195 -7.56 8.46 3.05
CA ASN A 195 -6.69 8.19 1.91
C ASN A 195 -7.49 7.60 0.74
N LYS A 196 -7.28 8.15 -0.46
CA LYS A 196 -7.84 7.58 -1.69
C LYS A 196 -7.25 6.21 -2.00
N LEU A 197 -5.95 6.04 -1.77
CA LEU A 197 -5.26 4.78 -1.99
C LEU A 197 -5.48 3.80 -0.85
N VAL A 198 -5.60 2.52 -1.21
CA VAL A 198 -5.56 1.44 -0.22
C VAL A 198 -4.21 1.47 0.52
N PRO A 199 -4.17 1.32 1.86
CA PRO A 199 -2.92 1.19 2.59
C PRO A 199 -2.08 0.04 2.04
N LEU A 200 -0.91 0.37 1.49
CA LEU A 200 -0.07 -0.60 0.77
C LEU A 200 0.63 -1.60 1.69
N ASP A 201 0.69 -1.32 2.98
CA ASP A 201 1.19 -2.23 4.02
C ASP A 201 0.25 -3.41 4.31
N LEU A 202 -1.01 -3.37 3.82
CA LEU A 202 -1.95 -4.50 3.84
C LEU A 202 -1.54 -5.66 2.91
N PHE A 203 -0.57 -5.44 2.01
CA PHE A 203 -0.09 -6.44 1.06
C PHE A 203 1.29 -6.96 1.44
N PRO A 204 1.40 -8.07 2.18
CA PRO A 204 2.68 -8.69 2.50
C PRO A 204 3.39 -9.16 1.22
N SER A 205 4.72 -9.03 1.18
CA SER A 205 5.53 -9.45 0.03
C SER A 205 5.36 -10.94 -0.31
N SER A 206 4.95 -11.76 0.65
CA SER A 206 4.66 -13.18 0.47
C SER A 206 3.46 -13.48 -0.45
N THR A 207 2.49 -12.56 -0.54
CA THR A 207 1.29 -12.69 -1.39
C THR A 207 1.46 -12.07 -2.77
N VAL A 208 2.49 -11.25 -2.96
CA VAL A 208 2.75 -10.44 -4.16
C VAL A 208 3.73 -11.15 -5.08
N GLN A 209 3.48 -11.15 -6.39
CA GLN A 209 4.43 -11.55 -7.43
C GLN A 209 5.33 -10.38 -7.82
N ASN A 210 4.73 -9.25 -8.15
CA ASN A 210 5.43 -8.00 -8.45
C ASN A 210 4.53 -6.78 -8.23
N ILE A 211 5.17 -5.62 -8.17
CA ILE A 211 4.56 -4.31 -8.18
C ILE A 211 4.97 -3.63 -9.48
N THR A 212 4.01 -3.12 -10.25
CA THR A 212 4.26 -2.32 -11.44
C THR A 212 3.75 -0.90 -11.21
N VAL A 213 4.61 0.09 -11.41
CA VAL A 213 4.27 1.50 -11.26
C VAL A 213 4.41 2.19 -12.61
N SER A 214 3.32 2.78 -13.10
CA SER A 214 3.31 3.65 -14.26
C SER A 214 3.06 5.09 -13.82
N LYS A 215 3.97 5.99 -14.18
CA LYS A 215 3.84 7.43 -13.93
C LYS A 215 3.36 8.19 -15.16
N VAL A 216 3.09 7.46 -16.25
CA VAL A 216 2.48 7.94 -17.49
C VAL A 216 1.10 7.31 -17.66
N TYR A 217 0.21 7.99 -18.35
CA TYR A 217 -1.18 7.55 -18.43
C TYR A 217 -1.38 6.48 -19.50
N ASP A 218 -2.11 5.43 -19.12
CA ASP A 218 -2.63 4.36 -19.98
C ASP A 218 -4.14 4.55 -20.16
N ALA A 219 -4.61 4.74 -21.39
CA ALA A 219 -6.03 4.89 -21.67
C ALA A 219 -6.88 3.65 -21.33
N ALA A 220 -6.29 2.49 -21.15
CA ALA A 220 -6.98 1.29 -20.65
C ALA A 220 -7.35 1.37 -19.16
N ALA A 221 -6.65 2.21 -18.38
CA ALA A 221 -6.96 2.47 -16.96
C ALA A 221 -7.90 3.67 -16.79
N PHE A 222 -8.61 3.75 -15.66
CA PHE A 222 -9.39 4.95 -15.32
C PHE A 222 -8.50 6.19 -15.26
N ALA A 223 -9.05 7.34 -15.70
CA ALA A 223 -8.28 8.57 -15.90
C ALA A 223 -7.96 9.34 -14.61
N ASP A 224 -8.32 8.83 -13.46
CA ASP A 224 -8.23 9.51 -12.16
C ASP A 224 -6.84 9.40 -11.50
N TYR A 225 -5.77 9.45 -12.31
CA TYR A 225 -4.40 9.56 -11.80
C TYR A 225 -3.52 10.45 -12.68
N SER A 226 -2.58 11.14 -12.05
CA SER A 226 -1.49 11.88 -12.69
C SER A 226 -0.16 11.72 -11.92
N GLY A 227 -0.19 11.22 -10.69
CA GLY A 227 0.98 10.79 -9.94
C GLY A 227 1.48 9.44 -10.43
N ALA A 228 0.80 8.37 -10.02
CA ALA A 228 1.09 7.01 -10.47
C ALA A 228 -0.15 6.11 -10.51
N HIS A 229 -0.07 5.11 -11.40
CA HIS A 229 -0.90 3.91 -11.35
C HIS A 229 -0.05 2.76 -10.81
N ILE A 230 -0.45 2.20 -9.65
CA ILE A 230 0.26 1.13 -8.97
C ILE A 230 -0.55 -0.15 -9.13
N ASN A 231 -0.02 -1.09 -9.89
CA ASN A 231 -0.62 -2.39 -10.03
C ASN A 231 0.12 -3.41 -9.15
N ILE A 232 -0.59 -4.02 -8.21
CA ILE A 232 -0.11 -5.10 -7.37
C ILE A 232 -0.54 -6.40 -8.03
N SER A 233 0.43 -7.18 -8.52
CA SER A 233 0.16 -8.49 -9.09
C SER A 233 0.33 -9.55 -8.00
N THR A 234 -0.70 -10.34 -7.72
CA THR A 234 -0.63 -11.44 -6.78
C THR A 234 0.06 -12.66 -7.40
N LYS A 235 0.54 -13.56 -6.56
CA LYS A 235 1.06 -14.85 -7.00
C LYS A 235 -0.07 -15.67 -7.61
N GLU A 236 -0.03 -15.90 -8.91
CA GLU A 236 -1.01 -16.72 -9.64
C GLU A 236 -0.31 -17.76 -10.52
N ASN A 237 1.00 -17.71 -10.63
CA ASN A 237 1.78 -18.68 -11.41
C ASN A 237 2.47 -19.65 -10.46
N ILE A 238 2.27 -20.95 -10.71
CA ILE A 238 2.88 -22.05 -9.95
C ILE A 238 3.80 -22.79 -10.93
N PRO A 239 5.08 -22.36 -11.07
CA PRO A 239 6.01 -23.03 -11.98
C PRO A 239 6.30 -24.48 -11.57
N GLN A 240 6.33 -24.71 -10.25
CA GLN A 240 6.52 -26.00 -9.59
C GLN A 240 5.64 -26.08 -8.36
N ASP A 241 5.18 -27.25 -7.99
CA ASP A 241 4.49 -27.48 -6.73
C ASP A 241 5.40 -27.05 -5.58
N PHE A 242 4.86 -26.33 -4.61
CA PHE A 242 5.66 -25.85 -3.48
C PHE A 242 4.87 -25.82 -2.17
N PHE A 243 5.60 -25.97 -1.10
CA PHE A 243 5.14 -25.66 0.25
C PHE A 243 6.20 -24.79 0.93
N GLN A 244 5.77 -23.67 1.50
CA GLN A 244 6.64 -22.73 2.17
C GLN A 244 6.11 -22.43 3.57
N LEU A 245 6.98 -22.51 4.57
CA LEU A 245 6.73 -22.06 5.93
C LEU A 245 7.83 -21.09 6.33
N SER A 246 7.46 -19.91 6.80
CA SER A 246 8.43 -18.92 7.32
C SER A 246 7.99 -18.47 8.71
N LEU A 247 8.93 -18.35 9.62
CA LEU A 247 8.73 -17.82 10.97
C LEU A 247 9.78 -16.76 11.22
N ASN A 248 9.37 -15.66 11.83
CA ASN A 248 10.26 -14.56 12.21
C ASN A 248 9.93 -14.03 13.59
N THR A 249 10.95 -13.50 14.26
CA THR A 249 10.84 -12.83 15.56
C THR A 249 11.80 -11.66 15.62
N GLY A 250 11.49 -10.68 16.43
CA GLY A 250 12.30 -9.48 16.53
C GLY A 250 11.72 -8.44 17.48
N GLY A 251 12.01 -7.19 17.20
CA GLY A 251 11.48 -6.05 17.94
C GLY A 251 12.36 -4.82 17.83
N LYS A 252 11.88 -3.71 18.37
CA LYS A 252 12.65 -2.46 18.43
C LYS A 252 13.47 -2.39 19.70
N PHE A 253 14.71 -1.89 19.63
CA PHE A 253 15.60 -1.78 20.78
C PHE A 253 15.06 -0.88 21.90
N ASN A 254 14.26 0.13 21.54
CA ASN A 254 13.60 1.02 22.49
C ASN A 254 12.27 0.46 23.03
N THR A 255 11.84 -0.71 22.60
CA THR A 255 10.52 -1.28 22.91
C THR A 255 10.60 -2.67 23.53
N LEU A 256 11.37 -3.58 22.94
CA LEU A 256 11.44 -4.99 23.34
C LEU A 256 11.84 -5.15 24.81
N GLY A 257 11.02 -5.86 25.57
CA GLY A 257 11.23 -6.12 27.00
C GLY A 257 10.97 -4.92 27.90
N LYS A 258 10.63 -3.76 27.34
CA LYS A 258 10.26 -2.56 28.11
C LYS A 258 8.78 -2.55 28.46
N ASP A 259 8.48 -1.81 29.51
CA ASP A 259 7.10 -1.57 29.90
C ASP A 259 6.39 -0.63 28.93
N ARG A 260 5.12 -0.88 28.74
CA ARG A 260 4.18 -0.05 27.97
C ARG A 260 2.88 0.09 28.73
N TYR A 261 2.20 1.17 28.52
CA TYR A 261 0.84 1.35 29.02
C TYR A 261 -0.19 1.01 27.94
N GLN A 262 -1.32 0.48 28.38
CA GLN A 262 -2.43 0.09 27.52
C GLN A 262 -3.72 0.24 28.29
N MET A 263 -4.71 0.92 27.73
CA MET A 263 -6.08 0.89 28.25
C MET A 263 -6.72 -0.47 28.04
N ASP A 264 -7.69 -0.80 28.88
CA ASP A 264 -8.48 -2.02 28.73
C ASP A 264 -9.16 -2.04 27.35
N ARG A 265 -9.10 -3.16 26.64
CA ARG A 265 -9.67 -3.38 25.32
C ARG A 265 -10.54 -4.63 25.21
N SER A 266 -11.00 -5.14 26.35
CA SER A 266 -11.83 -6.35 26.43
C SER A 266 -11.26 -7.61 25.77
N GLY A 267 -9.93 -7.68 25.54
CA GLY A 267 -9.28 -8.89 25.00
C GLY A 267 -8.13 -8.63 24.03
N SER A 268 -7.99 -9.48 23.02
CA SER A 268 -6.94 -9.39 22.01
C SER A 268 -7.32 -8.44 20.85
N LEU A 269 -6.33 -8.05 20.01
CA LEU A 269 -6.56 -7.28 18.78
C LEU A 269 -7.42 -8.03 17.73
N LEU A 270 -7.74 -9.29 17.93
CA LEU A 270 -8.70 -10.02 17.11
C LEU A 270 -10.15 -9.66 17.43
N LYS A 271 -10.41 -9.15 18.64
CA LYS A 271 -11.72 -8.74 19.10
C LYS A 271 -11.88 -7.23 18.96
N THR A 272 -13.00 -6.79 18.42
CA THR A 272 -13.39 -5.37 18.33
C THR A 272 -14.12 -4.96 19.61
N PRO A 273 -13.70 -3.91 20.32
CA PRO A 273 -14.47 -3.30 21.41
C PRO A 273 -15.87 -2.90 20.95
N ARG A 274 -16.85 -3.04 21.81
CA ARG A 274 -18.25 -2.82 21.45
C ARG A 274 -18.97 -1.96 22.47
N VAL A 275 -19.95 -1.22 21.98
CA VAL A 275 -21.01 -0.61 22.77
C VAL A 275 -22.27 -1.46 22.61
N ASP A 276 -23.10 -1.53 23.66
CA ASP A 276 -24.38 -2.22 23.59
C ASP A 276 -25.23 -1.64 22.45
N ALA A 277 -25.59 -2.48 21.47
CA ALA A 277 -26.34 -2.07 20.30
C ALA A 277 -27.70 -1.47 20.64
N ALA A 278 -28.35 -1.94 21.74
CA ALA A 278 -29.59 -1.37 22.21
C ALA A 278 -29.45 0.10 22.63
N ALA A 279 -28.28 0.44 23.22
CA ALA A 279 -28.00 1.82 23.65
C ALA A 279 -27.85 2.79 22.47
N LEU A 280 -27.55 2.33 21.28
CA LEU A 280 -27.41 3.19 20.09
C LEU A 280 -28.76 3.65 19.50
N GLY A 281 -29.74 2.76 19.48
CA GLY A 281 -31.03 2.99 18.79
C GLY A 281 -32.15 3.58 19.65
N MET A 282 -32.03 3.59 20.99
CA MET A 282 -33.11 4.02 21.84
C MET A 282 -33.28 5.56 21.95
N PRO A 283 -34.46 6.10 22.24
CA PRO A 283 -34.67 7.51 22.53
C PRO A 283 -33.79 8.00 23.69
N LEU A 284 -33.41 9.29 23.72
CA LEU A 284 -32.47 9.83 24.73
C LEU A 284 -32.98 9.66 26.16
N MET A 285 -34.31 9.85 26.41
CA MET A 285 -34.86 9.68 27.75
C MET A 285 -34.81 8.22 28.24
N GLU A 286 -34.93 7.28 27.34
CA GLU A 286 -34.77 5.84 27.65
C GLU A 286 -33.30 5.49 27.86
N PHE A 287 -32.42 6.07 27.05
CA PHE A 287 -30.98 5.92 27.17
C PHE A 287 -30.48 6.34 28.55
N ASP A 288 -30.89 7.49 29.06
CA ASP A 288 -30.51 7.98 30.41
C ASP A 288 -30.92 7.02 31.54
N LYS A 289 -32.05 6.37 31.40
CA LYS A 289 -32.49 5.32 32.35
C LYS A 289 -31.71 4.03 32.16
N TYR A 290 -31.45 3.65 30.92
CA TYR A 290 -30.79 2.41 30.54
C TYR A 290 -29.37 2.35 31.06
N VAL A 291 -28.56 3.41 30.87
CA VAL A 291 -27.13 3.46 31.30
C VAL A 291 -26.98 3.42 32.81
N LYS A 292 -28.00 3.83 33.60
CA LYS A 292 -28.00 3.72 35.05
C LYS A 292 -28.14 2.30 35.55
N THR A 293 -28.70 1.39 34.74
CA THR A 293 -28.99 0.01 35.14
C THR A 293 -27.93 -1.00 34.76
N ARG A 294 -27.05 -0.63 33.81
CA ARG A 294 -26.01 -1.52 33.29
C ARG A 294 -24.89 -0.77 32.62
N ASN A 295 -23.71 -1.38 32.65
CA ASN A 295 -22.62 -0.91 31.81
C ASN A 295 -22.89 -1.26 30.34
N ILE A 296 -22.81 -0.26 29.45
CA ILE A 296 -23.04 -0.39 28.00
C ILE A 296 -21.74 -0.58 27.21
N PHE A 297 -20.60 -0.50 27.85
CA PHE A 297 -19.27 -0.65 27.22
C PHE A 297 -18.58 -1.89 27.74
N ASP A 298 -17.89 -2.62 26.88
CA ASP A 298 -17.10 -3.80 27.24
C ASP A 298 -15.63 -3.45 27.62
N THR A 299 -15.30 -2.17 27.74
CA THR A 299 -13.99 -1.62 28.04
C THR A 299 -14.08 -0.53 29.11
N SER A 300 -12.94 -0.21 29.74
CA SER A 300 -12.84 0.90 30.70
C SER A 300 -11.80 1.94 30.27
N PHE A 301 -11.74 3.10 30.97
CA PHE A 301 -10.70 4.12 30.77
C PHE A 301 -9.40 3.80 31.51
N SER A 302 -9.40 2.83 32.42
CA SER A 302 -8.22 2.49 33.18
C SER A 302 -7.13 1.90 32.31
N ALA A 303 -5.90 2.32 32.55
CA ALA A 303 -4.74 1.83 31.83
C ALA A 303 -3.87 0.96 32.72
N GLY A 304 -3.43 -0.17 32.20
CA GLY A 304 -2.54 -1.09 32.89
C GLY A 304 -1.15 -1.11 32.25
N LYS A 305 -0.15 -1.39 33.09
CA LYS A 305 1.24 -1.58 32.67
C LYS A 305 1.45 -3.03 32.18
N LYS A 306 2.08 -3.18 31.01
CA LYS A 306 2.41 -4.49 30.40
C LYS A 306 3.81 -4.44 29.80
N SER A 307 4.50 -5.56 29.74
CA SER A 307 5.77 -5.65 29.03
C SER A 307 5.56 -5.89 27.54
N SER A 308 6.36 -5.23 26.70
CA SER A 308 6.40 -5.47 25.26
C SER A 308 7.12 -6.79 24.98
N LEU A 309 6.40 -7.75 24.42
CA LEU A 309 6.93 -9.07 24.07
C LEU A 309 7.72 -9.00 22.75
N PRO A 310 8.52 -10.03 22.41
CA PRO A 310 9.07 -10.15 21.07
C PRO A 310 7.97 -10.12 20.01
N GLU A 311 8.25 -9.43 18.93
CA GLU A 311 7.40 -9.46 17.74
C GLU A 311 7.46 -10.86 17.12
N LEU A 312 6.33 -11.38 16.67
CA LEU A 312 6.23 -12.68 16.03
C LEU A 312 5.55 -12.51 14.68
N GLY A 313 6.11 -13.16 13.68
CA GLY A 313 5.53 -13.20 12.35
C GLY A 313 5.64 -14.59 11.76
N GLY A 314 4.74 -14.90 10.84
CA GLY A 314 4.77 -16.14 10.12
C GLY A 314 4.05 -16.05 8.78
N ASN A 315 4.49 -16.91 7.86
CA ASN A 315 3.90 -17.04 6.55
C ASN A 315 3.85 -18.52 6.16
N LEU A 316 2.67 -18.94 5.69
CA LEU A 316 2.42 -20.27 5.15
C LEU A 316 2.01 -20.11 3.69
N GLY A 317 2.70 -20.79 2.76
CA GLY A 317 2.40 -20.78 1.33
C GLY A 317 2.30 -22.20 0.78
N PHE A 318 1.36 -22.41 -0.09
CA PHE A 318 1.15 -23.68 -0.79
C PHE A 318 0.75 -23.42 -2.23
N GLY A 319 1.32 -24.17 -3.17
CA GLY A 319 0.95 -24.11 -4.58
C GLY A 319 1.03 -25.49 -5.23
N LYS A 320 0.01 -25.85 -6.01
CA LYS A 320 -0.05 -27.13 -6.69
C LYS A 320 -0.76 -27.03 -8.03
N ASN A 321 -0.21 -27.75 -9.01
CA ASN A 321 -0.83 -27.95 -10.32
C ASN A 321 -1.36 -29.37 -10.46
N PHE A 322 -2.58 -29.47 -10.96
CA PHE A 322 -3.24 -30.75 -11.28
C PHE A 322 -3.45 -30.82 -12.80
N SER A 323 -2.88 -31.84 -13.44
CA SER A 323 -3.07 -32.09 -14.86
C SER A 323 -4.38 -32.86 -15.08
N ILE A 324 -5.31 -32.34 -15.88
CA ILE A 324 -6.57 -32.89 -16.23
C ILE A 324 -6.60 -33.07 -17.76
N GLY A 325 -6.08 -34.19 -18.26
CA GLY A 325 -5.83 -34.38 -19.69
C GLY A 325 -4.82 -33.34 -20.21
N ASN A 326 -5.21 -32.52 -21.19
CA ASN A 326 -4.40 -31.47 -21.77
C ASN A 326 -4.61 -30.12 -21.05
N GLN A 327 -5.33 -30.08 -19.94
CA GLN A 327 -5.70 -28.90 -19.18
C GLN A 327 -4.97 -28.90 -17.85
N THR A 328 -4.85 -27.72 -17.23
CA THR A 328 -4.20 -27.60 -15.93
C THR A 328 -5.09 -26.81 -14.98
N LEU A 329 -5.32 -27.40 -13.80
CA LEU A 329 -5.93 -26.73 -12.66
C LEU A 329 -4.83 -26.34 -11.68
N SER A 330 -4.68 -25.04 -11.41
CA SER A 330 -3.70 -24.47 -10.50
C SER A 330 -4.36 -24.01 -9.22
N LEU A 331 -3.87 -24.44 -8.06
CA LEU A 331 -4.35 -24.04 -6.74
C LEU A 331 -3.19 -23.41 -5.96
N LEU A 332 -3.38 -22.18 -5.47
CA LEU A 332 -2.44 -21.51 -4.58
C LEU A 332 -3.19 -20.99 -3.37
N ALA A 333 -2.56 -21.14 -2.20
CA ALA A 333 -3.00 -20.53 -0.96
C ALA A 333 -1.80 -19.95 -0.21
N SER A 334 -1.97 -18.76 0.37
CA SER A 334 -0.98 -18.13 1.23
C SER A 334 -1.67 -17.48 2.41
N PHE A 335 -1.08 -17.61 3.58
CA PHE A 335 -1.52 -16.96 4.81
C PHE A 335 -0.32 -16.30 5.49
N SER A 336 -0.51 -15.07 5.98
CA SER A 336 0.49 -14.31 6.71
C SER A 336 -0.12 -13.70 7.95
N ALA A 337 0.61 -13.76 9.06
CA ALA A 337 0.26 -13.13 10.32
C ALA A 337 1.50 -12.51 10.95
N SER A 338 1.36 -11.31 11.51
CA SER A 338 2.42 -10.66 12.28
C SER A 338 1.85 -9.75 13.36
N ASN A 339 2.55 -9.68 14.50
CA ASN A 339 2.29 -8.68 15.52
C ASN A 339 3.51 -7.79 15.70
N GLY A 340 3.30 -6.54 16.08
CA GLY A 340 4.35 -5.57 16.32
C GLY A 340 4.06 -4.71 17.54
N TYR A 341 5.12 -4.13 18.10
CA TYR A 341 5.05 -3.17 19.21
C TYR A 341 5.91 -1.95 18.90
N GLN A 342 5.46 -0.79 19.36
CA GLN A 342 6.21 0.44 19.25
C GLN A 342 6.02 1.31 20.50
N ASN A 343 7.12 1.65 21.15
CA ASN A 343 7.16 2.69 22.17
C ASN A 343 7.85 3.93 21.56
N MET A 344 7.23 5.09 21.72
CA MET A 344 7.82 6.41 21.48
C MET A 344 7.72 7.16 22.79
N GLU A 345 8.84 7.44 23.40
CA GLU A 345 8.97 8.16 24.67
C GLU A 345 9.72 9.47 24.42
N ASP A 346 9.53 10.44 25.29
CA ASP A 346 10.16 11.77 25.22
C ASP A 346 9.83 12.53 23.91
N ALA A 347 8.66 12.30 23.35
CA ALA A 347 8.15 13.08 22.22
C ALA A 347 7.49 14.36 22.71
N PHE A 348 7.45 15.39 21.86
CA PHE A 348 6.70 16.61 22.19
C PHE A 348 6.04 17.20 20.95
N TYR A 349 5.02 18.01 21.18
CA TYR A 349 4.45 18.93 20.19
C TYR A 349 4.11 20.28 20.81
N LYS A 350 4.20 21.34 19.97
CA LYS A 350 3.88 22.72 20.33
C LYS A 350 3.02 23.36 19.25
N THR A 351 2.15 24.26 19.67
CA THR A 351 1.49 25.20 18.76
C THR A 351 1.97 26.62 19.04
N LEU A 352 1.99 27.46 18.02
CA LEU A 352 2.54 28.81 18.09
C LEU A 352 1.49 29.83 17.71
N GLU A 353 1.61 31.04 18.28
CA GLU A 353 1.00 32.27 17.77
C GLU A 353 1.86 32.91 16.68
N ALA A 354 1.29 33.85 15.93
CA ALA A 354 2.00 34.62 14.91
C ALA A 354 3.20 35.43 15.47
N THR A 355 3.19 35.71 16.75
CA THR A 355 4.30 36.39 17.49
C THR A 355 5.46 35.44 17.81
N GLY A 356 5.30 34.14 17.65
CA GLY A 356 6.23 33.10 18.08
C GLY A 356 6.03 32.67 19.54
N THR A 357 5.03 33.20 20.23
CA THR A 357 4.67 32.73 21.58
C THR A 357 4.14 31.33 21.50
N VAL A 358 4.60 30.42 22.36
CA VAL A 358 4.09 29.06 22.46
C VAL A 358 2.71 29.11 23.12
N GLN A 359 1.70 28.53 22.44
CA GLN A 359 0.33 28.38 22.96
C GLN A 359 0.19 27.06 23.69
N ASP A 360 0.36 25.96 23.00
CA ASP A 360 0.35 24.63 23.59
C ASP A 360 1.78 24.10 23.67
N ASP A 361 2.15 23.49 24.79
CA ASP A 361 3.46 22.84 24.99
C ASP A 361 3.24 21.51 25.70
N PHE A 362 3.23 20.41 24.94
CA PHE A 362 2.98 19.08 25.47
C PHE A 362 4.12 18.12 25.17
N SER A 363 4.60 17.43 26.21
CA SER A 363 5.34 16.19 26.07
C SER A 363 4.39 15.00 26.01
N TYR A 364 4.77 13.94 25.28
CA TYR A 364 3.95 12.74 25.22
C TYR A 364 4.76 11.46 25.05
N ASP A 365 4.21 10.36 25.62
CA ASP A 365 4.63 9.00 25.35
C ASP A 365 3.53 8.28 24.58
N SER A 366 3.92 7.50 23.59
CA SER A 366 2.98 6.73 22.75
C SER A 366 3.39 5.26 22.71
N PHE A 367 2.42 4.38 22.95
CA PHE A 367 2.60 2.92 23.01
C PHE A 367 1.61 2.28 22.04
N ALA A 368 2.12 1.67 20.97
CA ALA A 368 1.29 1.02 19.97
C ALA A 368 1.51 -0.49 19.96
N GLN A 369 0.42 -1.22 19.70
CA GLN A 369 0.45 -2.63 19.34
C GLN A 369 -0.31 -2.84 18.04
N GLU A 370 0.26 -3.60 17.13
CA GLU A 370 -0.30 -3.87 15.82
C GLU A 370 -0.45 -5.39 15.60
N LEU A 371 -1.52 -5.79 14.90
CA LEU A 371 -1.74 -7.15 14.41
C LEU A 371 -2.17 -7.10 12.94
N LYS A 372 -1.35 -7.69 12.08
CA LYS A 372 -1.62 -7.82 10.65
C LYS A 372 -1.92 -9.27 10.30
N LEU A 373 -2.98 -9.48 9.52
CA LEU A 373 -3.37 -10.76 8.94
C LEU A 373 -3.61 -10.57 7.45
N ALA A 374 -3.10 -11.48 6.63
CA ALA A 374 -3.42 -11.51 5.20
C ALA A 374 -3.59 -12.94 4.72
N ALA A 375 -4.52 -13.15 3.78
CA ALA A 375 -4.75 -14.43 3.12
C ALA A 375 -4.94 -14.21 1.61
N LEU A 376 -4.33 -15.08 0.81
CA LEU A 376 -4.49 -15.13 -0.63
C LEU A 376 -4.90 -16.53 -1.04
N GLY A 377 -5.95 -16.66 -1.84
CA GLY A 377 -6.34 -17.88 -2.52
C GLY A 377 -6.41 -17.64 -4.02
N TYR A 378 -5.88 -18.56 -4.81
CA TYR A 378 -5.99 -18.51 -6.25
C TYR A 378 -6.37 -19.88 -6.81
N LEU A 379 -7.35 -19.90 -7.72
CA LEU A 379 -7.78 -21.06 -8.48
C LEU A 379 -7.72 -20.69 -9.98
N GLY A 380 -6.83 -21.31 -10.71
CA GLY A 380 -6.64 -21.08 -12.14
C GLY A 380 -6.95 -22.31 -12.97
N TYR A 381 -7.71 -22.13 -14.05
CA TYR A 381 -8.00 -23.22 -15.00
C TYR A 381 -7.52 -22.81 -16.39
N THR A 382 -6.55 -23.55 -16.90
CA THR A 382 -5.99 -23.38 -18.25
C THR A 382 -6.61 -24.40 -19.18
N LEU A 383 -7.46 -23.93 -20.10
CA LEU A 383 -8.20 -24.75 -21.08
C LEU A 383 -7.31 -25.15 -22.25
N ARG A 384 -6.54 -24.20 -22.78
CA ARG A 384 -5.55 -24.33 -23.85
C ARG A 384 -4.34 -23.53 -23.48
N ARG A 385 -3.24 -23.61 -24.26
CA ARG A 385 -2.02 -22.83 -24.00
C ARG A 385 -2.26 -21.33 -23.78
N SER A 386 -3.30 -20.77 -24.39
CA SER A 386 -3.61 -19.35 -24.42
C SER A 386 -4.92 -18.97 -23.73
N ASP A 387 -5.73 -19.96 -23.32
CA ASP A 387 -7.07 -19.73 -22.75
C ASP A 387 -7.06 -20.06 -21.27
N ARG A 388 -7.36 -19.09 -20.45
CA ARG A 388 -7.34 -19.24 -18.99
C ARG A 388 -8.50 -18.51 -18.34
N ILE A 389 -9.03 -19.10 -17.28
CA ILE A 389 -9.94 -18.49 -16.31
C ILE A 389 -9.26 -18.56 -14.95
N GLY A 390 -9.31 -17.47 -14.19
CA GLY A 390 -8.73 -17.40 -12.85
C GLY A 390 -9.67 -16.76 -11.86
N TYR A 391 -9.75 -17.35 -10.66
CA TYR A 391 -10.40 -16.75 -9.51
C TYR A 391 -9.37 -16.45 -8.46
N THR A 392 -9.35 -15.19 -7.96
CA THR A 392 -8.47 -14.74 -6.90
C THR A 392 -9.29 -14.23 -5.73
N PHE A 393 -8.99 -14.72 -4.54
CA PHE A 393 -9.50 -14.21 -3.28
C PHE A 393 -8.35 -13.56 -2.50
N PHE A 394 -8.54 -12.34 -2.01
CA PHE A 394 -7.60 -11.66 -1.12
C PHE A 394 -8.33 -11.10 0.09
N TYR A 395 -7.76 -11.36 1.27
CA TYR A 395 -8.21 -10.80 2.53
C TYR A 395 -7.04 -10.18 3.26
N ALA A 396 -7.23 -8.99 3.83
CA ALA A 396 -6.29 -8.37 4.74
C ALA A 396 -7.01 -7.71 5.91
N ARG A 397 -6.40 -7.78 7.09
CA ARG A 397 -6.84 -7.08 8.29
C ARG A 397 -5.62 -6.51 9.01
N ASN A 398 -5.68 -5.22 9.31
CA ASN A 398 -4.72 -4.54 10.16
C ASN A 398 -5.46 -3.93 11.35
N ALA A 399 -5.04 -4.27 12.58
CA ALA A 399 -5.58 -3.70 13.80
C ALA A 399 -4.43 -3.07 14.59
N ILE A 400 -4.55 -1.77 14.86
CA ILE A 400 -3.56 -0.96 15.59
C ILE A 400 -4.25 -0.37 16.81
N ASP A 401 -3.71 -0.63 18.00
CA ASP A 401 -4.16 -0.04 19.27
C ASP A 401 -3.05 0.84 19.80
N THR A 402 -3.30 2.14 19.93
CA THR A 402 -2.34 3.14 20.36
C THR A 402 -2.84 3.81 21.63
N TYR A 403 -2.07 3.71 22.70
CA TYR A 403 -2.25 4.47 23.92
C TYR A 403 -1.23 5.61 23.97
N GLN A 404 -1.69 6.83 24.19
CA GLN A 404 -0.86 8.01 24.32
C GLN A 404 -1.10 8.66 25.69
N ARG A 405 -0.04 8.90 26.44
CA ARG A 405 -0.05 9.76 27.62
C ARG A 405 0.61 11.07 27.29
N ARG A 406 0.07 12.17 27.76
CA ARG A 406 0.65 13.49 27.56
C ARG A 406 0.52 14.35 28.80
N GLU A 407 1.46 15.28 28.97
CA GLU A 407 1.41 16.31 29.98
C GLU A 407 2.01 17.60 29.43
N GLY A 408 1.52 18.74 29.88
CA GLY A 408 1.97 20.06 29.43
C GLY A 408 0.98 21.15 29.73
N THR A 409 1.12 22.24 29.00
CA THR A 409 0.30 23.45 29.19
C THR A 409 -0.48 23.76 27.91
N ASP A 410 -1.75 24.08 28.03
CA ASP A 410 -2.59 24.53 26.94
C ASP A 410 -2.50 26.05 26.72
N ALA A 411 -3.13 26.54 25.65
CA ALA A 411 -3.17 27.96 25.27
C ALA A 411 -3.77 28.89 26.34
N GLU A 412 -4.54 28.36 27.27
CA GLU A 412 -5.15 29.13 28.38
C GLU A 412 -4.32 29.09 29.66
N GLY A 413 -3.17 28.38 29.63
CA GLY A 413 -2.23 28.27 30.73
C GLY A 413 -2.58 27.18 31.75
N HIS A 414 -3.49 26.27 31.44
CA HIS A 414 -3.80 25.12 32.30
C HIS A 414 -2.68 24.10 32.25
N GLU A 415 -2.15 23.69 33.42
CA GLU A 415 -1.32 22.50 33.52
C GLU A 415 -2.17 21.22 33.38
N LEU A 416 -2.03 20.54 32.25
CA LEU A 416 -2.85 19.38 31.90
C LEU A 416 -2.01 18.10 31.88
N THR A 417 -2.61 17.01 32.33
CA THR A 417 -2.11 15.66 32.10
C THR A 417 -3.28 14.77 31.66
N GLY A 418 -3.01 13.78 30.82
CA GLY A 418 -4.11 12.92 30.37
C GLY A 418 -3.67 11.82 29.44
N SER A 419 -4.66 11.10 28.95
CA SER A 419 -4.43 10.00 28.04
C SER A 419 -5.49 9.91 26.95
N ASN A 420 -5.08 9.35 25.82
CA ASN A 420 -5.92 9.04 24.69
C ASN A 420 -5.60 7.62 24.22
N ASN A 421 -6.62 6.83 23.93
CA ASN A 421 -6.46 5.52 23.33
C ASN A 421 -7.26 5.48 22.02
N ILE A 422 -6.58 5.14 20.95
CA ILE A 422 -7.18 5.00 19.63
C ILE A 422 -6.90 3.58 19.11
N MET A 423 -7.96 2.85 18.77
CA MET A 423 -7.84 1.60 18.03
C MET A 423 -8.37 1.79 16.62
N HIS A 424 -7.57 1.47 15.61
CA HIS A 424 -7.98 1.46 14.21
C HIS A 424 -7.96 0.03 13.70
N ILE A 425 -9.02 -0.38 13.01
CA ILE A 425 -9.14 -1.69 12.38
C ILE A 425 -9.50 -1.48 10.91
N TYR A 426 -8.58 -1.82 10.03
CA TYR A 426 -8.79 -1.83 8.59
C TYR A 426 -9.01 -3.25 8.11
N THR A 427 -10.08 -3.47 7.35
CA THR A 427 -10.37 -4.75 6.71
C THR A 427 -10.57 -4.56 5.22
N LEU A 428 -10.03 -5.49 4.46
CA LEU A 428 -10.17 -5.55 3.01
C LEU A 428 -10.47 -6.98 2.60
N GLN A 429 -11.55 -7.18 1.89
CA GLN A 429 -11.91 -8.43 1.24
C GLN A 429 -12.11 -8.16 -0.24
N ASN A 430 -11.45 -8.94 -1.10
CA ASN A 430 -11.54 -8.77 -2.55
C ASN A 430 -11.70 -10.13 -3.23
N HIS A 431 -12.65 -10.21 -4.13
CA HIS A 431 -12.92 -11.35 -4.98
C HIS A 431 -12.76 -10.93 -6.43
N GLN A 432 -12.01 -11.68 -7.22
CA GLN A 432 -11.77 -11.38 -8.62
C GLN A 432 -12.00 -12.62 -9.47
N LEU A 433 -12.67 -12.45 -10.59
CA LEU A 433 -12.78 -13.46 -11.64
C LEU A 433 -12.27 -12.83 -12.94
N ASN A 434 -11.36 -13.50 -13.62
CA ASN A 434 -10.77 -13.01 -14.86
C ASN A 434 -10.62 -14.10 -15.90
N GLY A 435 -10.61 -13.70 -17.18
CA GLY A 435 -10.40 -14.61 -18.29
C GLY A 435 -9.65 -13.95 -19.43
N ILE A 436 -8.86 -14.78 -20.12
CA ILE A 436 -8.15 -14.43 -21.35
C ILE A 436 -8.38 -15.53 -22.34
N HIS A 437 -8.86 -15.18 -23.54
CA HIS A 437 -9.15 -16.10 -24.62
C HIS A 437 -8.55 -15.58 -25.92
N ASN A 438 -7.78 -16.43 -26.60
CA ASN A 438 -7.20 -16.11 -27.89
C ASN A 438 -7.84 -16.99 -28.96
N PHE A 439 -8.16 -16.38 -30.11
CA PHE A 439 -8.83 -17.07 -31.23
C PHE A 439 -8.48 -16.45 -32.58
N GLY A 440 -8.87 -17.18 -33.65
CA GLY A 440 -8.49 -16.87 -35.01
C GLY A 440 -7.11 -17.44 -35.38
N GLU A 441 -6.78 -17.34 -36.68
CA GLU A 441 -5.47 -17.77 -37.16
C GLU A 441 -4.37 -16.95 -36.49
N SER A 442 -3.33 -17.60 -35.98
CA SER A 442 -2.18 -17.00 -35.29
C SER A 442 -2.56 -16.10 -34.09
N ASP A 443 -3.65 -16.45 -33.37
CA ASP A 443 -4.11 -15.69 -32.22
C ASP A 443 -4.31 -14.18 -32.50
N ARG A 444 -4.87 -13.87 -33.66
CA ARG A 444 -5.13 -12.48 -34.09
C ARG A 444 -6.12 -11.74 -33.19
N TRP A 445 -7.02 -12.46 -32.55
CA TRP A 445 -8.01 -11.90 -31.64
C TRP A 445 -7.75 -12.35 -30.22
N GLN A 446 -7.82 -11.42 -29.27
CA GLN A 446 -7.75 -11.72 -27.87
C GLN A 446 -8.90 -11.02 -27.14
N LEU A 447 -9.71 -11.78 -26.46
CA LEU A 447 -10.72 -11.32 -25.52
C LEU A 447 -10.14 -11.38 -24.11
N THR A 448 -10.16 -10.24 -23.40
CA THR A 448 -9.82 -10.16 -21.98
C THR A 448 -11.03 -9.64 -21.23
N TRP A 449 -11.42 -10.31 -20.16
CA TRP A 449 -12.49 -9.86 -19.30
C TRP A 449 -12.12 -10.07 -17.84
N GLY A 450 -12.72 -9.27 -16.97
CA GLY A 450 -12.54 -9.38 -15.53
C GLY A 450 -13.66 -8.71 -14.78
N GLY A 451 -13.92 -9.21 -13.58
CA GLY A 451 -14.82 -8.60 -12.61
C GLY A 451 -14.26 -8.70 -11.22
N SER A 452 -14.48 -7.71 -10.38
CA SER A 452 -14.11 -7.75 -8.96
C SER A 452 -15.22 -7.21 -8.08
N TYR A 453 -15.31 -7.80 -6.90
CA TYR A 453 -16.07 -7.28 -5.78
C TYR A 453 -15.11 -7.06 -4.61
N SER A 454 -15.10 -5.84 -4.08
CA SER A 454 -14.34 -5.47 -2.89
C SER A 454 -15.30 -5.02 -1.79
N LYS A 455 -15.07 -5.52 -0.59
CA LYS A 455 -15.68 -5.00 0.64
C LYS A 455 -14.56 -4.53 1.56
N THR A 456 -14.64 -3.27 1.98
CA THR A 456 -13.69 -2.68 2.92
C THR A 456 -14.40 -2.11 4.12
N GLY A 457 -13.74 -2.17 5.27
CA GLY A 457 -14.23 -1.57 6.50
C GLY A 457 -13.11 -0.83 7.22
N SER A 458 -13.48 0.30 7.81
CA SER A 458 -12.66 1.00 8.78
C SER A 458 -13.45 1.14 10.06
N GLU A 459 -12.94 0.58 11.13
CA GLU A 459 -13.55 0.74 12.45
C GLU A 459 -12.59 1.53 13.34
N GLU A 460 -13.11 2.49 14.03
CA GLU A 460 -12.49 3.16 15.16
C GLU A 460 -13.32 2.87 16.40
N PRO A 461 -13.17 1.65 16.94
CA PRO A 461 -14.00 1.20 18.05
C PRO A 461 -13.46 1.74 19.35
N ASP A 462 -14.27 2.58 20.00
CA ASP A 462 -14.01 3.06 21.35
C ASP A 462 -12.72 3.87 21.52
N ARG A 463 -12.54 4.94 20.71
CA ARG A 463 -11.53 5.96 21.04
C ARG A 463 -11.90 6.54 22.39
N ARG A 464 -10.99 6.51 23.34
CA ARG A 464 -11.20 7.00 24.72
C ARG A 464 -10.22 8.09 25.04
N GLN A 465 -10.71 9.14 25.66
CA GLN A 465 -9.90 10.27 26.08
C GLN A 465 -10.30 10.70 27.47
N VAL A 466 -9.30 11.01 28.31
CA VAL A 466 -9.48 11.59 29.61
C VAL A 466 -8.38 12.60 29.87
N MET A 467 -8.72 13.79 30.38
CA MET A 467 -7.82 14.86 30.72
C MET A 467 -8.03 15.32 32.14
N TYR A 468 -6.95 15.64 32.82
CA TYR A 468 -6.91 16.18 34.16
C TYR A 468 -6.20 17.52 34.15
N VAL A 469 -6.67 18.43 34.99
CA VAL A 469 -6.05 19.73 35.26
C VAL A 469 -5.43 19.72 36.65
N LYS A 470 -4.28 20.33 36.79
CA LYS A 470 -3.67 20.57 38.08
C LYS A 470 -4.15 21.90 38.64
N ASP A 471 -4.87 21.84 39.75
CA ASP A 471 -5.38 23.02 40.45
C ASP A 471 -4.27 23.79 41.15
N ASN A 472 -4.60 25.00 41.61
CA ASN A 472 -3.68 25.90 42.35
C ASN A 472 -3.15 25.28 43.64
N ASP A 473 -3.86 24.34 44.25
CA ASP A 473 -3.46 23.57 45.44
C ASP A 473 -2.53 22.38 45.11
N GLY A 474 -2.22 22.15 43.81
CA GLY A 474 -1.42 21.06 43.30
C GLY A 474 -2.19 19.74 43.13
N SER A 475 -3.48 19.68 43.47
CA SER A 475 -4.31 18.52 43.27
C SER A 475 -4.69 18.35 41.80
N LEU A 476 -4.77 17.10 41.31
CA LEU A 476 -5.30 16.78 39.98
C LEU A 476 -6.80 16.57 40.06
N ARG A 477 -7.54 17.21 39.16
CA ARG A 477 -8.98 17.07 38.98
C ARG A 477 -9.33 16.80 37.52
N LEU A 478 -10.53 16.25 37.25
CA LEU A 478 -10.98 16.05 35.89
C LEU A 478 -11.16 17.39 35.19
N PHE A 479 -10.53 17.53 34.01
CA PHE A 479 -10.63 18.77 33.22
C PHE A 479 -12.00 18.88 32.56
N LYS A 480 -12.67 20.03 32.73
CA LYS A 480 -14.09 20.23 32.40
C LYS A 480 -14.36 21.47 31.52
N LEU A 481 -13.39 21.96 30.77
CA LEU A 481 -13.55 23.18 29.99
C LEU A 481 -14.63 23.04 28.91
N ASN A 482 -14.69 21.91 28.23
CA ASN A 482 -15.71 21.61 27.25
C ASN A 482 -16.03 20.11 27.26
N ARG A 483 -16.89 19.65 26.34
CA ARG A 483 -17.36 18.24 26.32
C ARG A 483 -16.36 17.23 25.72
N GLN A 484 -15.21 17.69 25.25
CA GLN A 484 -14.26 16.83 24.50
C GLN A 484 -13.21 16.15 25.38
N GLU A 485 -13.03 16.60 26.65
CA GLU A 485 -11.94 16.17 27.53
C GLU A 485 -12.12 14.76 28.08
N THR A 486 -13.38 14.32 28.30
CA THR A 486 -13.68 12.95 28.74
C THR A 486 -14.76 12.36 27.85
N MET A 487 -14.34 11.52 26.94
CA MET A 487 -15.24 10.99 25.93
C MET A 487 -14.88 9.61 25.44
N ARG A 488 -15.88 8.94 24.82
CA ARG A 488 -15.74 7.78 23.95
C ARG A 488 -16.27 8.12 22.57
N TYR A 489 -15.60 7.60 21.55
CA TYR A 489 -15.99 7.77 20.17
C TYR A 489 -15.99 6.41 19.46
N PHE A 490 -17.05 6.17 18.71
CA PHE A 490 -17.19 4.98 17.86
C PHE A 490 -17.44 5.46 16.42
N GLY A 491 -16.51 5.16 15.53
CA GLY A 491 -16.61 5.44 14.10
C GLY A 491 -16.61 4.16 13.29
N SER A 492 -17.44 4.11 12.26
CA SER A 492 -17.49 2.98 11.32
C SER A 492 -17.65 3.48 9.90
N LEU A 493 -16.86 2.90 9.00
CA LEU A 493 -16.97 3.06 7.56
C LEU A 493 -17.11 1.68 6.92
N ASP A 494 -18.14 1.52 6.10
CA ASP A 494 -18.33 0.39 5.22
C ASP A 494 -18.31 0.88 3.77
N GLU A 495 -17.51 0.25 2.93
CA GLU A 495 -17.43 0.56 1.50
C GLU A 495 -17.50 -0.72 0.67
N GLU A 496 -18.31 -0.70 -0.37
CA GLU A 496 -18.41 -1.77 -1.36
C GLU A 496 -18.08 -1.21 -2.74
N GLU A 497 -17.28 -1.96 -3.50
CA GLU A 497 -16.89 -1.58 -4.86
C GLU A 497 -17.01 -2.77 -5.81
N TRP A 498 -17.75 -2.56 -6.89
CA TRP A 498 -17.88 -3.47 -8.02
C TRP A 498 -17.12 -2.91 -9.22
N ASN A 499 -16.33 -3.75 -9.87
CA ASN A 499 -15.65 -3.41 -11.10
C ASN A 499 -15.88 -4.51 -12.15
N ALA A 500 -15.98 -4.06 -13.40
CA ALA A 500 -15.96 -4.96 -14.55
C ALA A 500 -15.12 -4.37 -15.67
N ASN A 501 -14.39 -5.21 -16.38
CA ASN A 501 -13.69 -4.83 -17.59
C ASN A 501 -13.94 -5.86 -18.70
N LEU A 502 -13.97 -5.39 -19.93
CA LEU A 502 -14.08 -6.19 -21.13
C LEU A 502 -13.23 -5.52 -22.21
N ALA A 503 -12.33 -6.25 -22.83
CA ALA A 503 -11.50 -5.71 -23.90
C ALA A 503 -11.28 -6.74 -25.01
N MET A 504 -11.39 -6.27 -26.25
CA MET A 504 -11.06 -7.01 -27.45
C MET A 504 -9.84 -6.39 -28.11
N ARG A 505 -8.80 -7.19 -28.32
CA ARG A 505 -7.59 -6.81 -29.06
C ARG A 505 -7.59 -7.52 -30.40
N TRP A 506 -7.36 -6.75 -31.47
CA TRP A 506 -7.19 -7.24 -32.82
C TRP A 506 -5.81 -6.88 -33.34
N LYS A 507 -5.05 -7.87 -33.78
CA LYS A 507 -3.76 -7.70 -34.43
C LYS A 507 -3.98 -7.67 -35.94
N TRP A 508 -3.60 -6.58 -36.60
CA TRP A 508 -3.62 -6.51 -38.06
C TRP A 508 -2.27 -6.95 -38.68
N ASN A 509 -1.20 -6.94 -37.88
CA ASN A 509 0.07 -7.59 -38.18
C ASN A 509 0.74 -8.07 -36.87
N ASP A 510 1.92 -8.65 -36.95
CA ASP A 510 2.58 -9.28 -35.79
C ASP A 510 3.00 -8.28 -34.71
N THR A 511 3.18 -7.01 -35.05
CA THR A 511 3.68 -5.95 -34.17
C THR A 511 2.64 -4.91 -33.78
N SER A 512 1.55 -4.80 -34.57
CA SER A 512 0.58 -3.72 -34.40
C SER A 512 -0.81 -4.25 -34.08
N HIS A 513 -1.49 -3.55 -33.19
CA HIS A 513 -2.83 -3.98 -32.76
C HIS A 513 -3.73 -2.80 -32.39
N LEU A 514 -5.02 -3.05 -32.46
CA LEU A 514 -6.08 -2.20 -31.97
C LEU A 514 -6.76 -2.87 -30.79
N LYS A 515 -7.01 -2.15 -29.73
CA LYS A 515 -7.73 -2.63 -28.53
C LYS A 515 -8.92 -1.72 -28.26
N LEU A 516 -10.11 -2.28 -28.29
CA LEU A 516 -11.34 -1.64 -27.84
C LEU A 516 -11.71 -2.23 -26.49
N GLY A 517 -12.05 -1.38 -25.52
CA GLY A 517 -12.44 -1.89 -24.20
C GLY A 517 -13.48 -1.03 -23.49
N PHE A 518 -14.12 -1.65 -22.51
CA PHE A 518 -15.13 -1.06 -21.65
C PHE A 518 -14.78 -1.35 -20.21
N ASN A 519 -14.96 -0.35 -19.33
CA ASN A 519 -14.82 -0.54 -17.91
C ASN A 519 -16.05 0.03 -17.19
N TYR A 520 -16.46 -0.66 -16.15
CA TYR A 520 -17.49 -0.23 -15.22
C TYR A 520 -16.92 -0.23 -13.81
N LYS A 521 -17.31 0.76 -13.02
CA LYS A 521 -16.99 0.88 -11.60
C LYS A 521 -18.20 1.45 -10.88
N ASP A 522 -18.59 0.79 -9.79
CA ASP A 522 -19.60 1.28 -8.84
C ASP A 522 -19.05 1.14 -7.43
N LYS A 523 -18.98 2.26 -6.72
CA LYS A 523 -18.48 2.37 -5.36
C LYS A 523 -19.53 3.04 -4.49
N ASN A 524 -19.83 2.41 -3.36
CA ASN A 524 -20.78 2.92 -2.38
C ASN A 524 -20.14 2.91 -0.98
N ARG A 525 -20.27 4.00 -0.25
CA ARG A 525 -19.72 4.19 1.09
C ARG A 525 -20.79 4.66 2.05
N ASP A 526 -20.80 4.08 3.24
CA ASP A 526 -21.57 4.52 4.40
C ASP A 526 -20.61 4.83 5.55
N TYR A 527 -20.71 5.99 6.16
CA TYR A 527 -19.91 6.39 7.30
C TYR A 527 -20.81 6.93 8.41
N SER A 528 -20.55 6.50 9.64
CA SER A 528 -21.27 6.98 10.81
C SER A 528 -20.37 7.05 12.05
N ALA A 529 -20.68 8.00 12.92
CA ALA A 529 -19.99 8.14 14.21
C ALA A 529 -20.95 8.43 15.36
N THR A 530 -20.59 7.95 16.52
CA THR A 530 -21.31 8.19 17.77
C THR A 530 -20.33 8.56 18.88
N ARG A 531 -20.65 9.59 19.66
CA ARG A 531 -19.85 10.05 20.79
C ARG A 531 -20.61 9.88 22.09
N PHE A 532 -19.89 9.57 23.16
CA PHE A 532 -20.41 9.51 24.52
C PHE A 532 -19.54 10.41 25.40
N TYR A 533 -20.15 11.42 26.01
CA TYR A 533 -19.49 12.35 26.92
C TYR A 533 -19.85 12.01 28.36
N TYR A 534 -18.88 12.19 29.26
CA TYR A 534 -19.05 11.97 30.69
C TYR A 534 -19.11 13.32 31.40
N ASN A 535 -20.30 13.71 31.82
CA ASN A 535 -20.53 14.92 32.59
C ASN A 535 -20.57 14.60 34.08
N LEU A 536 -19.68 15.17 34.87
CA LEU A 536 -19.68 15.04 36.33
C LEU A 536 -20.64 16.06 36.93
N ASN A 537 -21.78 15.60 37.43
CA ASN A 537 -22.80 16.49 37.98
C ASN A 537 -22.52 16.92 39.41
N LYS A 538 -22.08 15.98 40.25
CA LYS A 538 -21.88 16.16 41.70
C LYS A 538 -20.54 15.59 42.17
N LEU A 539 -19.82 14.92 41.27
CA LEU A 539 -18.55 14.29 41.55
C LEU A 539 -17.43 15.22 41.16
N ASP A 540 -16.51 15.49 42.09
CA ASP A 540 -15.30 16.28 41.81
C ASP A 540 -14.09 15.60 42.50
N PRO A 541 -13.67 14.44 42.01
CA PRO A 541 -12.67 13.64 42.69
C PRO A 541 -11.28 14.28 42.56
N VAL A 542 -10.53 14.23 43.69
CA VAL A 542 -9.08 14.42 43.62
C VAL A 542 -8.47 13.15 43.05
N ILE A 543 -7.72 13.30 41.96
CA ILE A 543 -7.12 12.18 41.26
C ILE A 543 -5.75 11.87 41.87
N THR A 544 -5.63 10.68 42.45
CA THR A 544 -4.37 10.19 43.04
C THR A 544 -3.61 9.25 42.12
N ASP A 545 -4.32 8.61 41.19
CA ASP A 545 -3.76 7.70 40.17
C ASP A 545 -4.44 7.92 38.82
N ILE A 546 -3.73 8.51 37.88
CA ILE A 546 -4.24 8.80 36.51
C ILE A 546 -4.51 7.54 35.70
N TYR A 547 -4.00 6.39 36.10
CA TYR A 547 -4.20 5.12 35.42
C TYR A 547 -5.43 4.35 35.93
N ASN A 548 -5.92 4.66 37.13
CA ASN A 548 -7.09 4.03 37.73
C ASN A 548 -8.34 4.93 37.65
N THR A 549 -8.84 5.14 36.43
CA THR A 549 -10.04 5.92 36.20
C THR A 549 -11.32 5.22 36.67
N ASP A 550 -11.32 3.88 36.77
CA ASP A 550 -12.48 3.10 37.26
C ASP A 550 -12.79 3.41 38.73
N GLY A 551 -11.86 3.98 39.47
CA GLY A 551 -12.10 4.48 40.82
C GLY A 551 -13.20 5.54 40.89
N PHE A 552 -13.45 6.28 39.81
CA PHE A 552 -14.47 7.32 39.75
C PHE A 552 -15.35 7.25 38.51
N LEU A 553 -14.86 6.85 37.32
CA LEU A 553 -15.65 6.61 36.10
C LEU A 553 -16.21 5.18 36.09
N ASN A 554 -17.13 4.89 37.04
CA ASN A 554 -17.67 3.56 37.23
C ASN A 554 -19.19 3.52 37.16
N GLN A 555 -19.74 2.31 37.02
CA GLN A 555 -21.19 2.10 36.90
C GLN A 555 -21.97 2.55 38.12
N GLN A 556 -21.38 2.47 39.32
CA GLN A 556 -22.05 2.92 40.53
C GLN A 556 -22.30 4.42 40.55
N ASN A 557 -21.29 5.21 40.19
CA ASN A 557 -21.43 6.67 40.10
C ASN A 557 -22.39 7.11 38.98
N ILE A 558 -22.55 6.32 37.93
CA ILE A 558 -23.52 6.55 36.86
C ILE A 558 -24.93 6.22 37.40
N ALA A 559 -25.13 5.09 38.09
CA ALA A 559 -26.38 4.67 38.66
C ALA A 559 -26.90 5.69 39.70
N ASP A 560 -25.99 6.20 40.54
CA ASP A 560 -26.30 7.19 41.59
C ASP A 560 -26.50 8.62 41.00
N GLY A 561 -26.33 8.80 39.68
CA GLY A 561 -26.49 10.11 39.02
C GLY A 561 -25.38 11.12 39.36
N GLN A 562 -24.26 10.66 39.91
CA GLN A 562 -23.06 11.47 40.10
C GLN A 562 -22.37 11.82 38.77
N ILE A 563 -22.46 10.88 37.83
CA ILE A 563 -21.97 11.00 36.45
C ILE A 563 -23.16 10.82 35.50
N MET A 564 -23.30 11.70 34.53
CA MET A 564 -24.22 11.56 33.42
C MET A 564 -23.47 11.19 32.15
N VAL A 565 -23.82 10.06 31.54
CA VAL A 565 -23.31 9.66 30.23
C VAL A 565 -24.25 10.24 29.19
N GLN A 566 -23.74 11.16 28.36
CA GLN A 566 -24.51 11.78 27.30
C GLN A 566 -24.13 11.14 25.96
N ARG A 567 -25.07 10.47 25.30
CA ARG A 567 -24.92 10.01 23.93
C ARG A 567 -25.17 11.16 22.95
N VAL A 568 -24.20 11.40 22.08
CA VAL A 568 -24.33 12.37 20.99
C VAL A 568 -24.15 11.63 19.66
N MET A 569 -25.22 11.52 18.92
CA MET A 569 -25.31 10.98 17.58
C MET A 569 -26.13 11.97 16.76
N GLN A 570 -25.48 12.75 15.94
CA GLN A 570 -26.11 13.80 15.15
C GLN A 570 -26.14 13.40 13.68
N PRO A 571 -27.16 13.78 12.91
CA PRO A 571 -27.22 13.53 11.47
C PRO A 571 -25.97 14.01 10.73
N LYS A 572 -25.34 15.10 11.19
CA LYS A 572 -24.10 15.62 10.64
C LYS A 572 -22.84 14.77 10.93
N ASP A 573 -22.93 13.76 11.81
CA ASP A 573 -21.84 12.84 12.11
C ASP A 573 -21.84 11.62 11.17
N SER A 574 -22.58 11.67 10.08
CA SER A 574 -22.64 10.60 9.09
C SER A 574 -22.86 11.12 7.67
N TYR A 575 -22.36 10.35 6.72
CA TYR A 575 -22.63 10.59 5.30
C TYR A 575 -22.73 9.28 4.53
N ARG A 576 -23.42 9.32 3.40
CA ARG A 576 -23.40 8.29 2.36
C ARG A 576 -22.85 8.87 1.09
N ALA A 577 -22.06 8.08 0.36
CA ALA A 577 -21.48 8.55 -0.87
C ALA A 577 -21.40 7.43 -1.90
N GLY A 578 -21.37 7.79 -3.18
CA GLY A 578 -21.21 6.85 -4.26
C GLY A 578 -20.50 7.46 -5.46
N ASN A 579 -19.85 6.59 -6.24
CA ASN A 579 -19.21 6.95 -7.48
C ASN A 579 -19.42 5.84 -8.50
N GLU A 580 -20.11 6.18 -9.59
CA GLU A 580 -20.41 5.28 -10.70
C GLU A 580 -19.72 5.78 -11.96
N ILE A 581 -18.89 4.96 -12.60
CA ILE A 581 -18.15 5.33 -13.80
C ILE A 581 -18.37 4.27 -14.89
N TYR A 582 -18.92 4.74 -16.02
CA TYR A 582 -18.97 3.98 -17.26
C TYR A 582 -17.93 4.53 -18.21
N SER A 583 -17.16 3.67 -18.84
CA SER A 583 -16.13 4.12 -19.75
C SER A 583 -15.91 3.18 -20.93
N ALA A 584 -15.55 3.79 -22.06
CA ALA A 584 -15.08 3.12 -23.24
C ALA A 584 -13.72 3.69 -23.64
N TYR A 585 -12.85 2.85 -24.17
CA TYR A 585 -11.56 3.29 -24.69
C TYR A 585 -11.17 2.59 -25.97
N LEU A 586 -10.44 3.32 -26.78
CA LEU A 586 -9.77 2.82 -27.98
C LEU A 586 -8.28 3.07 -27.81
N LEU A 587 -7.49 2.03 -28.03
CA LEU A 587 -6.04 2.08 -27.91
C LEU A 587 -5.41 1.35 -29.09
N THR A 588 -4.38 1.92 -29.69
CA THR A 588 -3.63 1.29 -30.77
C THR A 588 -2.14 1.39 -30.54
N ASP A 589 -1.46 0.28 -30.76
CA ASP A 589 -0.01 0.21 -30.86
C ASP A 589 0.34 -0.08 -32.32
N PHE A 590 1.20 0.76 -32.91
CA PHE A 590 1.66 0.53 -34.28
C PHE A 590 3.08 1.09 -34.49
N TYR A 591 3.75 0.54 -35.49
CA TYR A 591 5.13 0.89 -35.86
C TYR A 591 5.15 1.58 -37.22
N PRO A 592 5.20 2.93 -37.29
CA PRO A 592 5.42 3.64 -38.55
C PRO A 592 6.78 3.31 -39.19
N THR A 593 7.77 3.00 -38.35
CA THR A 593 9.07 2.48 -38.72
C THR A 593 9.47 1.39 -37.73
N GLU A 594 10.43 0.55 -38.05
CA GLU A 594 10.93 -0.48 -37.14
C GLU A 594 11.44 0.07 -35.79
N ALA A 595 11.90 1.31 -35.78
CA ALA A 595 12.46 1.97 -34.59
C ALA A 595 11.43 2.74 -33.77
N LEU A 596 10.29 3.12 -34.34
CA LEU A 596 9.30 3.97 -33.68
C LEU A 596 8.01 3.22 -33.38
N LEU A 597 7.72 2.99 -32.11
CA LEU A 597 6.43 2.56 -31.62
C LEU A 597 5.60 3.78 -31.25
N VAL A 598 4.39 3.84 -31.76
CA VAL A 598 3.38 4.83 -31.44
C VAL A 598 2.22 4.16 -30.75
N ASN A 599 1.89 4.60 -29.51
CA ASN A 599 0.70 4.23 -28.80
C ASN A 599 -0.24 5.43 -28.73
N LEU A 600 -1.41 5.31 -29.29
CA LEU A 600 -2.48 6.30 -29.23
C LEU A 600 -3.63 5.73 -28.43
N GLY A 601 -4.09 6.47 -27.45
CA GLY A 601 -5.23 6.10 -26.61
C GLY A 601 -6.25 7.24 -26.54
N LEU A 602 -7.51 6.89 -26.60
CA LEU A 602 -8.61 7.80 -26.31
C LEU A 602 -9.60 7.09 -25.39
N ARG A 603 -9.90 7.73 -24.29
CA ARG A 603 -10.87 7.22 -23.32
C ARG A 603 -11.98 8.23 -23.10
N TYR A 604 -13.21 7.76 -23.08
CA TYR A 604 -14.39 8.48 -22.66
C TYR A 604 -14.86 7.94 -21.30
N GLU A 605 -15.14 8.82 -20.36
CA GLU A 605 -15.72 8.47 -19.06
C GLU A 605 -16.98 9.28 -18.78
N MET A 606 -18.05 8.60 -18.45
CA MET A 606 -19.25 9.16 -17.83
C MET A 606 -19.17 8.83 -16.33
N SER A 607 -18.96 9.84 -15.50
CA SER A 607 -18.80 9.73 -14.05
C SER A 607 -19.96 10.40 -13.35
N LYS A 608 -20.56 9.67 -12.40
CA LYS A 608 -21.60 10.17 -11.51
C LYS A 608 -21.12 9.99 -10.07
N GLN A 609 -20.78 11.09 -9.41
CA GLN A 609 -20.33 11.09 -8.04
C GLN A 609 -21.31 11.86 -7.17
N TRP A 610 -21.62 11.34 -5.99
CA TRP A 610 -22.56 11.98 -5.10
C TRP A 610 -22.18 11.77 -3.64
N VAL A 611 -22.59 12.73 -2.79
CA VAL A 611 -22.60 12.59 -1.34
C VAL A 611 -23.97 12.99 -0.79
N ARG A 612 -24.45 12.24 0.21
CA ARG A 612 -25.64 12.55 1.00
C ARG A 612 -25.23 12.81 2.44
N TYR A 613 -25.70 13.90 3.01
CA TYR A 613 -25.32 14.38 4.32
C TYR A 613 -26.48 15.16 4.95
N ALA A 614 -26.34 15.58 6.20
CA ALA A 614 -27.25 16.48 6.86
C ALA A 614 -26.63 17.86 7.03
N SER A 615 -27.43 18.91 6.87
CA SER A 615 -27.07 20.26 7.33
C SER A 615 -27.18 20.35 8.86
N ASP A 616 -26.59 21.39 9.45
CA ASP A 616 -26.74 21.66 10.86
C ASP A 616 -28.24 21.77 11.25
N GLY A 617 -28.68 20.94 12.21
CA GLY A 617 -30.08 20.84 12.61
C GLY A 617 -31.02 20.16 11.62
N GLY A 618 -30.52 19.62 10.50
CA GLY A 618 -31.30 18.90 9.49
C GLY A 618 -31.48 17.42 9.80
N ASP A 619 -32.41 16.78 9.06
CA ASP A 619 -32.63 15.35 9.13
C ASP A 619 -31.48 14.54 8.47
N TRP A 620 -31.39 13.27 8.83
CA TRP A 620 -30.41 12.32 8.28
C TRP A 620 -30.45 12.29 6.75
N TYR A 621 -29.30 12.49 6.12
CA TYR A 621 -29.13 12.42 4.66
C TYR A 621 -30.08 13.32 3.85
N SER A 622 -30.56 14.42 4.46
CA SER A 622 -31.54 15.33 3.87
C SER A 622 -31.04 16.13 2.68
N ARG A 623 -29.72 16.29 2.56
CA ARG A 623 -29.08 16.97 1.44
C ARG A 623 -28.29 15.99 0.57
N ARG A 624 -28.24 16.33 -0.73
CA ARG A 624 -27.43 15.60 -1.73
C ARG A 624 -26.70 16.57 -2.64
N ARG A 625 -25.41 16.34 -2.78
CA ARG A 625 -24.59 16.97 -3.80
C ARG A 625 -24.23 15.96 -4.87
N ASN A 626 -24.40 16.30 -6.15
CA ASN A 626 -23.96 15.51 -7.30
C ASN A 626 -22.84 16.24 -8.03
N LEU A 627 -21.86 15.47 -8.50
CA LEU A 627 -20.78 15.90 -9.35
C LEU A 627 -20.72 14.96 -10.57
N ASP A 628 -21.55 15.27 -11.58
CA ASP A 628 -21.69 14.45 -12.78
C ASP A 628 -20.88 15.07 -13.90
N LYS A 629 -20.03 14.29 -14.55
CA LYS A 629 -19.15 14.74 -15.64
C LYS A 629 -19.04 13.71 -16.77
N ASN A 630 -18.86 14.24 -17.97
CA ASN A 630 -18.57 13.46 -19.17
C ASN A 630 -17.28 14.02 -19.76
N ASP A 631 -16.25 13.21 -19.81
CA ASP A 631 -14.91 13.65 -20.14
C ASP A 631 -14.22 12.75 -21.17
N LEU A 632 -13.36 13.35 -21.99
CA LEU A 632 -12.46 12.67 -22.92
C LEU A 632 -11.01 12.80 -22.42
N PHE A 633 -10.30 11.69 -22.42
CA PHE A 633 -8.92 11.58 -21.96
C PHE A 633 -8.03 11.02 -23.07
N PRO A 634 -7.37 11.90 -23.85
CA PRO A 634 -6.38 11.48 -24.84
C PRO A 634 -5.06 11.10 -24.16
N ALA A 635 -4.37 10.12 -24.75
CA ALA A 635 -3.03 9.70 -24.40
C ALA A 635 -2.20 9.44 -25.65
N LEU A 636 -0.98 9.96 -25.65
CA LEU A 636 0.04 9.69 -26.66
C LEU A 636 1.28 9.17 -25.94
N ASN A 637 1.77 8.00 -26.34
CA ASN A 637 3.03 7.48 -25.89
C ASN A 637 3.88 7.07 -27.10
N LEU A 638 5.09 7.58 -27.16
CA LEU A 638 6.06 7.30 -28.23
C LEU A 638 7.26 6.58 -27.62
N LYS A 639 7.77 5.58 -28.32
CA LYS A 639 9.02 4.92 -27.98
C LYS A 639 9.86 4.82 -29.23
N TYR A 640 10.99 5.51 -29.24
CA TYR A 640 11.97 5.47 -30.31
C TYR A 640 13.18 4.64 -29.87
N ALA A 641 13.40 3.51 -30.52
CA ALA A 641 14.58 2.66 -30.33
C ALA A 641 15.76 3.26 -31.10
N VAL A 642 16.64 3.98 -30.39
CA VAL A 642 17.88 4.52 -31.01
C VAL A 642 18.78 3.37 -31.48
N ASN A 643 18.80 2.28 -30.70
CA ASN A 643 19.41 1.00 -31.00
C ASN A 643 18.84 -0.07 -30.06
N PRO A 644 19.21 -1.36 -30.16
CA PRO A 644 18.63 -2.42 -29.35
C PRO A 644 18.73 -2.22 -27.83
N THR A 645 19.69 -1.41 -27.37
CA THR A 645 19.93 -1.17 -25.93
C THR A 645 19.48 0.21 -25.45
N ASN A 646 19.21 1.16 -26.34
CA ASN A 646 18.89 2.55 -26.00
C ASN A 646 17.55 2.96 -26.59
N SER A 647 16.70 3.57 -25.80
CA SER A 647 15.42 4.12 -26.26
C SER A 647 15.12 5.49 -25.66
N ILE A 648 14.37 6.28 -26.42
CA ILE A 648 13.80 7.54 -25.96
C ILE A 648 12.28 7.34 -25.97
N ARG A 649 11.63 7.77 -24.88
CA ARG A 649 10.18 7.75 -24.74
C ARG A 649 9.65 9.16 -24.53
N PHE A 650 8.55 9.45 -25.14
CA PHE A 650 7.79 10.67 -24.91
C PHE A 650 6.35 10.31 -24.61
N SER A 651 5.74 10.96 -23.61
CA SER A 651 4.33 10.75 -23.26
C SER A 651 3.65 12.10 -23.05
N ALA A 652 2.43 12.22 -23.54
CA ALA A 652 1.56 13.37 -23.32
C ALA A 652 0.13 12.88 -23.06
N SER A 653 -0.55 13.42 -22.03
CA SER A 653 -1.90 12.99 -21.68
C SER A 653 -2.66 14.05 -20.90
N ARG A 654 -4.01 13.95 -20.97
CA ARG A 654 -4.94 14.65 -20.08
C ARG A 654 -5.54 13.62 -19.12
N THR A 655 -5.63 13.96 -17.83
CA THR A 655 -6.22 13.12 -16.77
C THR A 655 -7.07 13.96 -15.82
N VAL A 656 -7.76 13.35 -14.89
CA VAL A 656 -8.64 14.02 -13.94
C VAL A 656 -8.25 13.74 -12.50
N THR A 657 -8.46 14.69 -11.61
CA THR A 657 -8.43 14.51 -10.15
C THR A 657 -9.83 14.74 -9.61
N ARG A 658 -10.44 13.68 -9.11
CA ARG A 658 -11.76 13.73 -8.47
C ARG A 658 -11.60 13.96 -6.97
N PRO A 659 -12.45 14.80 -6.34
CA PRO A 659 -12.46 14.91 -4.89
C PRO A 659 -12.85 13.58 -4.26
N SER A 660 -12.26 13.25 -3.12
CA SER A 660 -12.66 12.09 -2.32
C SER A 660 -13.99 12.35 -1.62
N PHE A 661 -14.66 11.29 -1.16
CA PHE A 661 -15.96 11.43 -0.50
C PHE A 661 -15.89 12.26 0.78
N ILE A 662 -14.83 12.09 1.59
CA ILE A 662 -14.65 12.85 2.82
C ILE A 662 -14.35 14.33 2.55
N GLU A 663 -13.68 14.63 1.42
CA GLU A 663 -13.43 16.02 0.99
C GLU A 663 -14.71 16.72 0.56
N MET A 664 -15.67 15.99 -0.04
CA MET A 664 -16.95 16.54 -0.49
C MET A 664 -18.02 16.58 0.63
N ALA A 665 -17.97 15.66 1.59
CA ALA A 665 -18.97 15.59 2.65
C ALA A 665 -18.70 16.67 3.70
N PRO A 666 -19.63 17.60 3.97
CA PRO A 666 -19.48 18.63 5.01
C PRO A 666 -19.61 18.03 6.41
N PHE A 667 -18.94 16.94 6.65
CA PHE A 667 -18.82 16.19 7.86
C PHE A 667 -17.65 16.75 8.68
N LEU A 668 -17.88 16.96 9.98
CA LEU A 668 -16.86 17.49 10.89
C LEU A 668 -16.23 16.34 11.67
N TYR A 669 -14.92 16.16 11.52
CA TYR A 669 -14.17 15.17 12.28
C TYR A 669 -12.87 15.74 12.84
N GLN A 670 -12.31 15.04 13.80
CA GLN A 670 -11.06 15.38 14.48
C GLN A 670 -10.29 14.09 14.70
N GLU A 671 -9.04 14.04 14.25
CA GLU A 671 -8.21 12.83 14.35
C GLU A 671 -7.84 12.48 15.79
N SER A 672 -7.53 13.50 16.61
CA SER A 672 -7.23 13.33 18.03
C SER A 672 -7.52 14.63 18.79
N TYR A 673 -7.49 14.58 20.12
CA TYR A 673 -7.59 15.81 20.93
C TYR A 673 -6.44 16.76 20.63
N GLY A 674 -6.73 18.04 20.53
CA GLY A 674 -5.75 19.08 20.19
C GLY A 674 -5.41 19.14 18.70
N SER A 675 -5.80 18.13 17.88
CA SER A 675 -5.69 18.25 16.43
C SER A 675 -6.79 19.17 15.88
N ALA A 676 -6.50 19.84 14.78
CA ALA A 676 -7.47 20.70 14.11
C ALA A 676 -8.71 19.90 13.64
N GLN A 677 -9.87 20.53 13.73
CA GLN A 677 -11.08 19.97 13.14
C GLN A 677 -10.99 20.05 11.61
N ILE A 678 -11.55 19.05 10.93
CA ILE A 678 -11.54 18.95 9.47
C ILE A 678 -13.00 18.86 8.99
N ARG A 679 -13.33 19.66 7.97
CA ARG A 679 -14.67 19.67 7.35
C ARG A 679 -14.55 19.61 5.85
N GLY A 680 -15.27 18.68 5.24
CA GLY A 680 -15.37 18.60 3.78
C GLY A 680 -16.13 19.81 3.18
N ASN A 681 -16.00 19.97 1.87
CA ASN A 681 -16.61 21.07 1.10
C ASN A 681 -17.40 20.49 -0.09
N GLU A 682 -18.72 20.62 -0.05
CA GLU A 682 -19.61 20.15 -1.11
C GLU A 682 -19.48 20.91 -2.45
N GLU A 683 -18.83 22.06 -2.45
CA GLU A 683 -18.66 22.87 -3.68
C GLU A 683 -17.48 22.44 -4.54
N LEU A 684 -16.68 21.45 -4.08
CA LEU A 684 -15.54 20.96 -4.83
C LEU A 684 -15.92 20.48 -6.23
N GLN A 685 -15.03 20.76 -7.18
CA GLN A 685 -15.10 20.34 -8.57
C GLN A 685 -13.93 19.42 -8.94
N ASN A 686 -14.04 18.72 -10.06
CA ASN A 686 -12.91 17.99 -10.62
C ASN A 686 -11.78 18.95 -10.99
N GLY A 687 -10.54 18.56 -10.68
CA GLY A 687 -9.35 19.16 -11.26
C GLY A 687 -8.91 18.38 -12.51
N TYR A 688 -8.26 19.04 -13.46
CA TYR A 688 -7.72 18.38 -14.66
C TYR A 688 -6.20 18.51 -14.69
N ASN A 689 -5.55 17.47 -15.22
CA ASN A 689 -4.09 17.43 -15.23
C ASN A 689 -3.60 17.19 -16.66
N TYR A 690 -2.61 17.97 -17.07
CA TYR A 690 -1.90 17.82 -18.34
C TYR A 690 -0.49 17.36 -18.04
N ASN A 691 -0.16 16.15 -18.50
CA ASN A 691 1.05 15.45 -18.16
C ASN A 691 1.97 15.34 -19.38
N PHE A 692 3.25 15.64 -19.21
CA PHE A 692 4.30 15.50 -20.22
C PHE A 692 5.52 14.82 -19.60
N ASP A 693 6.03 13.78 -20.25
CA ASP A 693 7.19 13.01 -19.82
C ASP A 693 8.14 12.78 -21.00
N LEU A 694 9.42 12.99 -20.78
CA LEU A 694 10.49 12.62 -21.70
C LEU A 694 11.50 11.76 -20.96
N ARG A 695 11.76 10.55 -21.47
CA ARG A 695 12.63 9.58 -20.81
C ARG A 695 13.63 8.97 -21.78
N TYR A 696 14.88 8.98 -21.39
CA TYR A 696 15.93 8.19 -22.01
C TYR A 696 16.19 6.95 -21.16
N GLU A 697 16.32 5.80 -21.80
CA GLU A 697 16.63 4.51 -21.16
C GLU A 697 17.77 3.81 -21.89
N ARG A 698 18.68 3.25 -21.12
CA ARG A 698 19.72 2.35 -21.61
C ARG A 698 19.68 1.06 -20.81
N PHE A 699 19.58 -0.08 -21.51
CA PHE A 699 19.66 -1.41 -20.95
C PHE A 699 20.97 -2.04 -21.43
N GLY A 700 21.86 -2.31 -20.48
CA GLY A 700 23.15 -2.93 -20.75
C GLY A 700 23.11 -4.45 -20.59
N LYS A 701 24.26 -5.08 -20.80
CA LYS A 701 24.47 -6.49 -20.47
C LYS A 701 24.35 -6.69 -18.94
N ASP A 702 24.07 -7.90 -18.50
CA ASP A 702 24.08 -8.29 -17.09
C ASP A 702 23.05 -7.60 -16.18
N GLY A 703 21.99 -7.00 -16.76
CA GLY A 703 20.98 -6.26 -16.02
C GLY A 703 21.41 -4.84 -15.63
N ASP A 704 22.47 -4.31 -16.21
CA ASP A 704 22.83 -2.88 -16.10
C ASP A 704 21.74 -2.01 -16.72
N MET A 705 21.38 -0.93 -16.06
CA MET A 705 20.35 -0.01 -16.53
C MET A 705 20.66 1.42 -16.10
N LEU A 706 20.38 2.35 -17.00
CA LEU A 706 20.38 3.78 -16.73
C LEU A 706 19.10 4.38 -17.31
N SER A 707 18.39 5.17 -16.54
CA SER A 707 17.31 5.98 -17.08
C SER A 707 17.34 7.42 -16.55
N VAL A 708 16.99 8.35 -17.41
CA VAL A 708 16.84 9.77 -17.07
C VAL A 708 15.46 10.19 -17.56
N THR A 709 14.64 10.74 -16.67
CA THR A 709 13.29 11.20 -16.98
C THR A 709 13.14 12.67 -16.60
N GLY A 710 12.75 13.52 -17.54
CA GLY A 710 12.21 14.84 -17.26
C GLY A 710 10.69 14.79 -17.34
N TYR A 711 10.02 15.47 -16.45
CA TYR A 711 8.56 15.53 -16.46
C TYR A 711 8.05 16.93 -16.14
N PHE A 712 6.88 17.24 -16.69
CA PHE A 712 6.11 18.44 -16.38
C PHE A 712 4.63 18.12 -16.29
N LYS A 713 3.97 18.62 -15.24
CA LYS A 713 2.53 18.46 -15.01
C LYS A 713 1.93 19.82 -14.71
N TYR A 714 0.93 20.20 -15.49
CA TYR A 714 0.10 21.36 -15.20
C TYR A 714 -1.21 20.88 -14.58
N LEU A 715 -1.56 21.47 -13.44
CA LEU A 715 -2.76 21.14 -12.67
C LEU A 715 -3.74 22.30 -12.78
N ASP A 716 -4.86 22.05 -13.41
CA ASP A 716 -5.97 22.98 -13.52
C ASP A 716 -6.96 22.71 -12.38
N SER A 717 -7.23 23.70 -11.58
CA SER A 717 -8.14 23.63 -10.43
C SER A 717 -7.82 22.50 -9.43
N PRO A 718 -6.54 22.31 -8.99
CA PRO A 718 -6.17 21.26 -8.06
C PRO A 718 -6.89 21.45 -6.72
N ILE A 719 -7.20 20.34 -6.04
CA ILE A 719 -7.84 20.37 -4.73
C ILE A 719 -6.76 20.47 -3.65
N GLU A 720 -6.84 21.51 -2.82
CA GLU A 720 -5.89 21.77 -1.74
C GLU A 720 -6.59 21.81 -0.39
N ARG A 721 -5.88 21.28 0.63
CA ARG A 721 -6.28 21.45 2.02
C ARG A 721 -5.94 22.89 2.43
N ILE A 722 -6.92 23.56 2.99
CA ILE A 722 -6.81 24.93 3.49
C ILE A 722 -7.17 24.94 4.96
N GLN A 723 -6.80 26.03 5.62
CA GLN A 723 -7.25 26.33 6.97
C GLN A 723 -8.16 27.55 6.94
N ASP A 724 -9.24 27.49 7.69
CA ASP A 724 -10.20 28.57 7.86
C ASP A 724 -10.35 28.86 9.36
N LEU A 725 -10.67 30.10 9.72
CA LEU A 725 -10.90 30.50 11.08
C LEU A 725 -12.41 30.58 11.32
N GLN A 726 -12.95 29.71 12.14
CA GLN A 726 -14.34 29.76 12.56
C GLN A 726 -14.46 29.93 14.07
N GLY A 727 -14.91 31.13 14.51
CA GLY A 727 -15.15 31.39 15.93
C GLY A 727 -13.94 31.26 16.86
N GLY A 728 -12.74 31.56 16.36
CA GLY A 728 -11.49 31.46 17.12
C GLY A 728 -10.83 30.06 17.11
N ALA A 729 -11.51 29.02 16.57
CA ALA A 729 -10.92 27.71 16.42
C ALA A 729 -10.39 27.50 14.99
N THR A 730 -9.30 26.73 14.88
CA THR A 730 -8.74 26.33 13.60
C THR A 730 -9.59 25.24 12.96
N LEU A 731 -10.16 25.53 11.80
CA LEU A 731 -10.91 24.58 10.97
C LEU A 731 -10.15 24.31 9.67
N HIS A 732 -9.83 23.07 9.40
CA HIS A 732 -9.33 22.66 8.09
C HIS A 732 -10.48 22.35 7.14
N SER A 733 -10.32 22.70 5.87
CA SER A 733 -11.27 22.39 4.80
C SER A 733 -10.54 22.16 3.49
N PHE A 734 -11.28 22.02 2.42
CA PHE A 734 -10.74 21.77 1.07
C PHE A 734 -11.28 22.80 0.09
N LYS A 735 -10.44 23.22 -0.85
CA LYS A 735 -10.83 24.13 -1.94
C LYS A 735 -10.12 23.76 -3.24
N ASN A 736 -10.75 24.05 -4.36
CA ASN A 736 -10.02 24.07 -5.64
C ASN A 736 -9.11 25.30 -5.65
N ALA A 737 -7.83 25.12 -5.86
CA ALA A 737 -6.87 26.19 -6.12
C ALA A 737 -7.01 26.69 -7.58
N ASP A 738 -6.45 27.86 -7.88
CA ASP A 738 -6.55 28.43 -9.23
C ASP A 738 -5.80 27.54 -10.25
N ASN A 739 -4.56 27.19 -9.92
CA ASN A 739 -3.71 26.28 -10.70
C ASN A 739 -2.55 25.78 -9.88
N GLY A 740 -1.87 24.78 -10.41
CA GLY A 740 -0.64 24.27 -9.84
C GLY A 740 0.26 23.65 -10.90
N MET A 741 1.50 23.35 -10.54
CA MET A 741 2.42 22.63 -11.40
C MET A 741 3.38 21.75 -10.59
N ALA A 742 3.84 20.69 -11.24
CA ALA A 742 4.93 19.86 -10.75
C ALA A 742 5.88 19.55 -11.92
N ALA A 743 7.16 19.83 -11.72
CA ALA A 743 8.19 19.56 -12.71
C ALA A 743 9.41 18.92 -12.02
N GLY A 744 10.14 18.09 -12.73
CA GLY A 744 11.33 17.49 -12.14
C GLY A 744 12.14 16.61 -13.06
N VAL A 745 13.24 16.11 -12.50
CA VAL A 745 14.15 15.19 -13.16
C VAL A 745 14.39 14.00 -12.24
N GLU A 746 14.27 12.81 -12.82
CA GLU A 746 14.53 11.52 -12.16
C GLU A 746 15.70 10.83 -12.85
N LEU A 747 16.64 10.34 -12.05
CA LEU A 747 17.75 9.49 -12.48
C LEU A 747 17.62 8.14 -11.78
N GLU A 748 17.72 7.05 -12.51
CA GLU A 748 17.78 5.70 -11.98
C GLU A 748 18.96 4.96 -12.63
N MET A 749 19.75 4.30 -11.81
CA MET A 749 20.89 3.51 -12.24
C MET A 749 20.91 2.17 -11.52
N ARG A 750 21.16 1.11 -12.27
CA ARG A 750 21.50 -0.22 -11.75
C ARG A 750 22.78 -0.66 -12.43
N LYS A 751 23.76 -1.05 -11.64
CA LYS A 751 25.10 -1.41 -12.15
C LYS A 751 25.65 -2.60 -11.40
N ARG A 752 26.11 -3.62 -12.15
CA ARG A 752 26.97 -4.64 -11.61
C ARG A 752 28.39 -4.06 -11.49
N LEU A 753 28.90 -3.94 -10.26
CA LEU A 753 30.25 -3.39 -10.01
C LEU A 753 31.30 -4.46 -10.24
N VAL A 754 31.10 -5.64 -9.64
CA VAL A 754 31.92 -6.85 -9.85
C VAL A 754 30.97 -8.05 -9.79
N LYS A 755 31.50 -9.26 -9.99
CA LYS A 755 30.74 -10.49 -9.83
C LYS A 755 30.04 -10.46 -8.45
N ASP A 756 28.75 -10.78 -8.41
CA ASP A 756 27.93 -10.87 -7.22
C ASP A 756 27.70 -9.56 -6.43
N LEU A 757 28.28 -8.42 -6.83
CA LEU A 757 28.09 -7.12 -6.20
C LEU A 757 27.37 -6.15 -7.15
N ARG A 758 26.22 -5.66 -6.72
CA ARG A 758 25.37 -4.72 -7.47
C ARG A 758 25.12 -3.44 -6.69
N LEU A 759 25.09 -2.34 -7.41
CA LEU A 759 24.68 -1.03 -6.95
C LEU A 759 23.38 -0.64 -7.65
N GLY A 760 22.35 -0.35 -6.87
CA GLY A 760 21.16 0.36 -7.30
C GLY A 760 21.18 1.76 -6.74
N ALA A 761 20.82 2.77 -7.52
CA ALA A 761 20.69 4.14 -7.05
C ALA A 761 19.62 4.86 -7.85
N ASN A 762 18.83 5.68 -7.16
CA ASN A 762 17.95 6.62 -7.82
C ASN A 762 17.90 7.93 -7.06
N ILE A 763 17.73 9.01 -7.80
CA ILE A 763 17.56 10.37 -7.27
C ILE A 763 16.47 11.07 -8.07
N SER A 764 15.63 11.80 -7.37
CA SER A 764 14.62 12.67 -7.95
C SER A 764 14.77 14.07 -7.38
N TYR A 765 14.86 15.04 -8.27
CA TYR A 765 14.71 16.45 -7.92
C TYR A 765 13.39 16.97 -8.49
N MET A 766 12.59 17.63 -7.65
CA MET A 766 11.29 18.14 -8.06
C MET A 766 11.06 19.58 -7.58
N TYR A 767 10.38 20.33 -8.42
CA TYR A 767 9.81 21.62 -8.12
C TYR A 767 8.29 21.54 -8.23
N THR A 768 7.59 22.03 -7.21
CA THR A 768 6.13 22.10 -7.21
C THR A 768 5.68 23.49 -6.80
N ASN A 769 4.59 23.97 -7.37
CA ASN A 769 3.97 25.23 -6.99
C ASN A 769 2.45 25.10 -7.10
N VAL A 770 1.72 25.71 -6.18
CA VAL A 770 0.26 25.84 -6.22
C VAL A 770 -0.12 27.26 -5.85
N LYS A 771 -1.08 27.80 -6.61
CA LYS A 771 -1.63 29.13 -6.38
C LYS A 771 -3.03 29.02 -5.81
N LEU A 772 -3.18 29.45 -4.57
CA LEU A 772 -4.44 29.43 -3.84
C LEU A 772 -5.32 30.62 -4.21
N PRO A 773 -6.68 30.47 -4.19
CA PRO A 773 -7.58 31.57 -4.49
C PRO A 773 -7.51 32.68 -3.44
N GLN A 774 -7.86 33.90 -3.80
CA GLN A 774 -7.87 35.02 -2.88
C GLN A 774 -8.94 34.83 -1.78
N GLY A 775 -8.67 35.34 -0.57
CA GLY A 775 -9.64 35.43 0.53
C GLY A 775 -9.61 34.31 1.58
N GLY A 776 -8.55 33.48 1.63
CA GLY A 776 -8.32 32.49 2.71
C GLY A 776 -7.41 33.01 3.84
N ALA A 777 -7.42 32.33 4.98
CA ALA A 777 -6.59 32.64 6.15
C ALA A 777 -5.12 32.15 6.04
N TYR A 778 -4.75 31.50 4.93
CA TYR A 778 -3.40 31.02 4.68
C TYR A 778 -2.38 32.16 4.52
N THR A 779 -1.22 31.99 5.12
CA THR A 779 -0.12 32.99 5.08
C THR A 779 0.49 33.08 3.69
N ASN A 780 0.71 31.93 3.03
CA ASN A 780 1.35 31.84 1.72
C ASN A 780 0.30 31.56 0.62
N LYS A 781 0.09 32.52 -0.30
CA LYS A 781 -0.83 32.36 -1.45
C LYS A 781 -0.25 31.48 -2.54
N GLU A 782 1.07 31.45 -2.67
CA GLU A 782 1.81 30.56 -3.56
C GLU A 782 2.79 29.75 -2.71
N ARG A 783 2.79 28.45 -2.88
CA ARG A 783 3.64 27.53 -2.09
C ARG A 783 3.89 26.22 -2.83
N SER A 784 4.85 25.46 -2.37
CA SER A 784 4.99 24.05 -2.80
C SER A 784 3.76 23.25 -2.42
N LEU A 785 3.47 22.19 -3.17
CA LEU A 785 2.44 21.22 -2.81
C LEU A 785 2.75 20.57 -1.47
N GLN A 786 1.73 20.38 -0.63
CA GLN A 786 1.89 19.76 0.69
C GLN A 786 2.41 18.32 0.52
N GLY A 787 3.40 17.95 1.32
CA GLY A 787 4.05 16.65 1.28
C GLY A 787 5.14 16.51 0.20
N ALA A 788 5.24 17.41 -0.77
CA ALA A 788 6.27 17.38 -1.80
C ALA A 788 7.66 17.63 -1.20
N SER A 789 8.55 16.65 -1.40
CA SER A 789 9.96 16.75 -1.00
C SER A 789 10.81 17.09 -2.21
N PRO A 790 11.54 18.24 -2.22
CA PRO A 790 12.32 18.65 -3.40
C PRO A 790 13.36 17.62 -3.84
N ILE A 791 13.90 16.85 -2.90
CA ILE A 791 14.91 15.82 -3.18
C ILE A 791 14.51 14.51 -2.52
N LEU A 792 14.51 13.44 -3.30
CA LEU A 792 14.39 12.07 -2.85
C LEU A 792 15.56 11.27 -3.43
N ALA A 793 16.22 10.46 -2.62
CA ALA A 793 17.28 9.58 -3.10
C ALA A 793 17.22 8.22 -2.40
N ASN A 794 17.45 7.16 -3.17
CA ASN A 794 17.68 5.82 -2.67
C ASN A 794 18.99 5.30 -3.23
N ALA A 795 19.73 4.53 -2.42
CA ALA A 795 20.87 3.76 -2.85
C ALA A 795 20.83 2.39 -2.17
N ASP A 796 21.11 1.35 -2.92
CA ASP A 796 21.26 0.01 -2.38
C ASP A 796 22.51 -0.67 -2.92
N LEU A 797 23.21 -1.36 -2.03
CA LEU A 797 24.35 -2.19 -2.34
C LEU A 797 24.01 -3.63 -1.96
N THR A 798 23.97 -4.50 -2.95
CA THR A 798 23.62 -5.92 -2.76
C THR A 798 24.80 -6.80 -3.14
N TYR A 799 25.21 -7.67 -2.24
CA TYR A 799 26.26 -8.66 -2.45
C TYR A 799 25.71 -10.08 -2.26
N SER A 800 25.76 -10.90 -3.31
CA SER A 800 25.04 -12.19 -3.37
C SER A 800 25.95 -13.33 -3.88
N PRO A 801 27.05 -13.66 -3.16
CA PRO A 801 27.93 -14.76 -3.54
C PRO A 801 27.28 -16.13 -3.33
N ARG A 802 27.59 -17.07 -4.23
CA ARG A 802 27.20 -18.48 -4.12
C ARG A 802 28.38 -19.34 -3.66
N PHE A 803 28.11 -20.29 -2.78
CA PHE A 803 29.07 -21.23 -2.23
C PHE A 803 28.61 -22.66 -2.56
N GLY A 804 28.93 -23.13 -3.78
CA GLY A 804 28.41 -24.40 -4.32
C GLY A 804 27.02 -24.26 -4.94
N GLU A 805 26.30 -25.38 -5.08
CA GLU A 805 25.02 -25.41 -5.80
C GLU A 805 23.86 -24.83 -4.99
N ASP A 806 23.82 -25.07 -3.67
CA ASP A 806 22.65 -24.81 -2.84
C ASP A 806 22.85 -23.71 -1.76
N ARG A 807 24.06 -23.18 -1.63
CA ARG A 807 24.37 -22.20 -0.58
C ARG A 807 24.58 -20.82 -1.17
N GLN A 808 23.85 -19.86 -0.69
CA GLN A 808 23.95 -18.47 -1.11
C GLN A 808 23.89 -17.53 0.08
N LEU A 809 24.80 -16.58 0.13
CA LEU A 809 24.73 -15.45 1.04
C LEU A 809 24.17 -14.25 0.29
N ASN A 810 23.24 -13.54 0.88
CA ASN A 810 22.69 -12.28 0.34
C ASN A 810 22.87 -11.22 1.41
N LEU A 811 23.60 -10.17 1.11
CA LEU A 811 23.74 -8.99 1.96
C LEU A 811 23.22 -7.79 1.20
N ALA A 812 22.38 -6.99 1.84
CA ALA A 812 21.87 -5.75 1.26
C ALA A 812 21.98 -4.60 2.27
N LEU A 813 22.52 -3.48 1.83
CA LEU A 813 22.54 -2.22 2.56
C LEU A 813 21.73 -1.22 1.77
N LEU A 814 20.69 -0.65 2.39
CA LEU A 814 19.73 0.24 1.73
C LEU A 814 19.71 1.60 2.44
N TYR A 815 20.06 2.64 1.72
CA TYR A 815 20.00 4.02 2.18
C TYR A 815 18.82 4.74 1.52
N ASN A 816 18.12 5.58 2.28
CA ASN A 816 17.09 6.46 1.78
C ASN A 816 17.27 7.86 2.35
N LEU A 817 17.16 8.86 1.50
CA LEU A 817 17.12 10.28 1.85
C LEU A 817 15.79 10.87 1.40
N GLN A 818 15.08 11.48 2.32
CA GLN A 818 13.90 12.28 2.08
C GLN A 818 14.19 13.72 2.50
N GLY A 819 14.19 14.65 1.55
CA GLY A 819 14.40 16.07 1.83
C GLY A 819 13.23 16.69 2.60
N SER A 820 13.43 17.90 3.09
CA SER A 820 12.41 18.66 3.83
C SER A 820 11.14 18.85 2.99
N ARG A 821 9.96 18.81 3.64
CA ARG A 821 8.66 18.97 3.00
C ARG A 821 7.66 19.69 3.89
N ILE A 822 6.66 20.32 3.28
CA ILE A 822 5.54 20.91 4.02
C ILE A 822 4.70 19.78 4.62
N HIS A 823 4.59 19.76 5.95
CA HIS A 823 3.70 18.86 6.70
C HIS A 823 2.31 19.48 6.88
N ALA A 824 2.27 20.72 7.35
CA ALA A 824 1.04 21.47 7.49
C ALA A 824 1.21 22.89 6.95
N VAL A 825 0.14 23.44 6.41
CA VAL A 825 0.14 24.77 5.79
C VAL A 825 0.05 25.83 6.87
N GLY A 826 0.87 26.89 6.74
CA GLY A 826 0.88 28.02 7.64
C GLY A 826 -0.32 28.94 7.46
N VAL A 827 -0.80 29.49 8.58
CA VAL A 827 -1.99 30.34 8.65
C VAL A 827 -1.80 31.48 9.62
N SER A 828 -2.62 32.53 9.48
CA SER A 828 -2.68 33.64 10.44
C SER A 828 -1.34 34.29 10.72
N GLY A 829 -0.47 34.39 9.72
CA GLY A 829 0.85 34.99 9.84
C GLY A 829 2.00 34.06 10.21
N LEU A 830 1.71 32.79 10.52
CA LEU A 830 2.73 31.75 10.68
C LEU A 830 3.11 31.13 9.33
N GLY A 831 4.37 30.74 9.20
CA GLY A 831 4.86 29.97 8.06
C GLY A 831 4.41 28.50 8.10
N ASP A 832 4.73 27.77 7.04
CA ASP A 832 4.40 26.35 6.94
C ASP A 832 5.18 25.52 7.96
N VAL A 833 4.54 24.50 8.53
CA VAL A 833 5.22 23.47 9.33
C VAL A 833 5.94 22.52 8.37
N ARG A 834 7.25 22.40 8.52
CA ARG A 834 8.09 21.56 7.66
C ARG A 834 8.70 20.39 8.43
N GLN A 835 8.44 19.19 7.92
CA GLN A 835 9.22 18.02 8.32
C GLN A 835 10.66 18.24 7.81
N GLN A 836 11.64 18.08 8.68
CA GLN A 836 13.04 18.20 8.32
C GLN A 836 13.53 16.99 7.53
N THR A 837 14.70 17.14 6.90
CA THR A 837 15.32 16.06 6.10
C THR A 837 15.55 14.82 6.95
N LEU A 838 15.10 13.66 6.43
CA LEU A 838 15.22 12.37 7.09
C LEU A 838 16.13 11.44 6.31
N HIS A 839 17.06 10.79 7.02
CA HIS A 839 17.96 9.79 6.53
C HIS A 839 17.66 8.45 7.20
N THR A 840 17.47 7.39 6.44
CA THR A 840 17.33 6.03 6.96
C THR A 840 18.33 5.08 6.33
N LEU A 841 18.82 4.12 7.10
CA LEU A 841 19.75 3.08 6.66
C LEU A 841 19.23 1.74 7.16
N ASN A 842 19.04 0.80 6.25
CA ASN A 842 18.57 -0.55 6.56
C ASN A 842 19.63 -1.57 6.11
N PHE A 843 19.73 -2.66 6.85
CA PHE A 843 20.58 -3.80 6.54
C PHE A 843 19.77 -5.08 6.49
N SER A 844 20.02 -5.92 5.50
CA SER A 844 19.44 -7.25 5.39
C SER A 844 20.54 -8.27 5.08
N ALA A 845 20.49 -9.41 5.76
CA ALA A 845 21.34 -10.55 5.51
C ALA A 845 20.48 -11.81 5.38
N GLY A 846 20.64 -12.55 4.30
CA GLY A 846 19.99 -13.82 4.04
C GLY A 846 21.04 -14.91 3.79
N TYR A 847 20.86 -16.09 4.34
CA TYR A 847 21.73 -17.23 4.05
C TYR A 847 20.92 -18.48 3.74
N SER A 848 21.03 -18.96 2.51
CA SER A 848 20.49 -20.25 2.10
C SER A 848 21.44 -21.34 2.54
N LEU A 849 21.01 -22.13 3.54
CA LEU A 849 21.78 -23.27 4.06
C LEU A 849 21.82 -24.41 3.06
N ASN A 850 20.70 -24.62 2.38
CA ASN A 850 20.48 -25.59 1.31
C ASN A 850 19.21 -25.17 0.54
N LYS A 851 18.73 -25.99 -0.39
CA LYS A 851 17.51 -25.70 -1.18
C LYS A 851 16.24 -25.56 -0.35
N HIS A 852 16.22 -26.07 0.91
CA HIS A 852 15.03 -26.08 1.76
C HIS A 852 15.06 -25.00 2.85
N PHE A 853 16.21 -24.71 3.45
CA PHE A 853 16.30 -23.84 4.61
C PHE A 853 17.02 -22.52 4.30
N ASN A 854 16.36 -21.41 4.67
CA ASN A 854 16.92 -20.07 4.58
C ASN A 854 16.84 -19.39 5.95
N LEU A 855 17.93 -18.70 6.33
CA LEU A 855 18.00 -17.83 7.49
C LEU A 855 17.97 -16.38 7.03
N LYS A 856 17.35 -15.50 7.81
CA LYS A 856 17.24 -14.07 7.51
C LYS A 856 17.51 -13.25 8.76
N LEU A 857 18.26 -12.18 8.61
CA LEU A 857 18.44 -11.12 9.60
C LEU A 857 18.13 -9.78 8.93
N GLN A 858 17.34 -8.94 9.58
CA GLN A 858 17.07 -7.57 9.14
C GLN A 858 17.31 -6.61 10.29
N VAL A 859 17.84 -5.44 9.96
CA VAL A 859 17.91 -4.31 10.88
C VAL A 859 17.45 -3.07 10.13
N ASN A 860 16.33 -2.51 10.54
CA ASN A 860 15.74 -1.33 9.93
C ASN A 860 16.01 -0.09 10.78
N ASP A 861 16.24 1.03 10.10
CA ASP A 861 16.55 2.31 10.68
C ASP A 861 17.76 2.29 11.65
N LEU A 862 18.90 1.84 11.11
CA LEU A 862 20.19 1.81 11.84
C LEU A 862 20.64 3.20 12.33
N LEU A 863 20.23 4.28 11.64
CA LEU A 863 20.60 5.65 11.99
C LEU A 863 19.79 6.17 13.16
N ASN A 864 18.59 5.63 13.38
CA ASN A 864 17.66 5.97 14.48
C ASN A 864 17.52 7.49 14.71
N ARG A 865 17.28 8.22 13.63
CA ARG A 865 17.19 9.69 13.67
C ARG A 865 15.84 10.14 14.21
N ASP A 866 15.86 11.31 14.86
CA ASP A 866 14.63 12.00 15.22
C ASP A 866 13.89 12.47 13.97
N VAL A 867 12.57 12.35 14.01
CA VAL A 867 11.67 13.00 13.07
C VAL A 867 11.32 14.35 13.66
N ILE A 868 11.75 15.42 13.00
CA ILE A 868 11.69 16.81 13.51
C ILE A 868 10.79 17.63 12.58
N PHE A 869 9.90 18.40 13.17
CA PHE A 869 9.06 19.37 12.48
C PHE A 869 9.36 20.78 13.01
N LYS A 870 9.52 21.71 12.09
CA LYS A 870 9.78 23.11 12.40
C LYS A 870 8.80 24.02 11.69
N GLN A 871 8.53 25.15 12.30
CA GLN A 871 7.63 26.19 11.77
C GLN A 871 8.35 27.54 11.72
N ASP A 872 8.25 28.20 10.58
CA ASP A 872 8.77 29.58 10.44
C ASP A 872 7.82 30.55 11.12
N VAL A 873 8.39 31.49 11.86
CA VAL A 873 7.69 32.59 12.50
C VAL A 873 8.13 33.90 11.81
N PRO A 874 7.42 34.36 10.76
CA PRO A 874 7.85 35.50 9.94
C PRO A 874 8.03 36.79 10.73
N THR A 875 7.25 37.01 11.77
CA THR A 875 7.32 38.20 12.63
C THR A 875 8.63 38.31 13.39
N THR A 876 9.26 37.23 13.78
CA THR A 876 10.53 37.18 14.51
C THR A 876 11.70 36.78 13.61
N GLY A 877 11.43 36.24 12.42
CA GLY A 877 12.43 35.66 11.52
C GLY A 877 13.07 34.36 12.06
N GLN A 878 12.46 33.71 13.04
CA GLN A 878 12.97 32.51 13.67
C GLN A 878 12.25 31.26 13.15
N GLU A 879 12.96 30.15 13.06
CA GLU A 879 12.41 28.80 12.81
C GLU A 879 12.35 28.07 14.17
N MET A 880 11.16 27.68 14.59
CA MET A 880 10.92 27.01 15.87
C MET A 880 10.59 25.52 15.67
N GLU A 881 11.14 24.68 16.54
CA GLU A 881 10.82 23.25 16.57
C GLU A 881 9.47 23.06 17.26
N VAL A 882 8.51 22.47 16.51
CA VAL A 882 7.11 22.32 16.96
C VAL A 882 6.73 20.88 17.25
N GLU A 883 7.46 19.89 16.71
CA GLU A 883 7.23 18.49 17.03
C GLU A 883 8.53 17.69 16.83
N ARG A 884 8.75 16.72 17.71
CA ARG A 884 9.85 15.77 17.60
C ARG A 884 9.48 14.43 18.22
N TYR A 885 9.83 13.33 17.52
CA TYR A 885 9.73 11.99 18.06
C TYR A 885 10.77 11.06 17.41
N ARG A 886 10.98 9.88 18.03
CA ARG A 886 11.89 8.82 17.56
C ARG A 886 11.20 7.48 17.49
N LYS A 887 11.38 6.75 16.39
CA LYS A 887 10.71 5.46 16.17
C LYS A 887 11.46 4.24 16.71
N GLY A 888 12.78 4.33 16.84
CA GLY A 888 13.64 3.21 17.26
C GLY A 888 14.09 2.33 16.11
N THR A 889 15.28 1.73 16.28
CA THR A 889 15.83 0.73 15.36
C THR A 889 15.13 -0.61 15.56
N ASN A 890 14.62 -1.23 14.49
CA ASN A 890 13.99 -2.54 14.52
C ASN A 890 14.93 -3.62 14.00
N PHE A 891 14.96 -4.77 14.68
CA PHE A 891 15.66 -5.97 14.19
C PHE A 891 14.69 -7.15 14.09
N GLU A 892 14.93 -8.01 13.13
CA GLU A 892 14.15 -9.23 12.87
C GLU A 892 15.07 -10.37 12.47
N VAL A 893 14.83 -11.55 13.04
CA VAL A 893 15.47 -12.82 12.66
C VAL A 893 14.39 -13.78 12.19
N GLY A 894 14.64 -14.45 11.08
CA GLY A 894 13.68 -15.37 10.50
C GLY A 894 14.31 -16.65 9.98
N ILE A 895 13.51 -17.70 9.94
CA ILE A 895 13.82 -18.96 9.29
C ILE A 895 12.70 -19.32 8.34
N SER A 896 13.03 -19.80 7.16
CA SER A 896 12.05 -20.33 6.21
C SER A 896 12.44 -21.71 5.71
N TYR A 897 11.41 -22.53 5.54
CA TYR A 897 11.47 -23.86 4.94
C TYR A 897 10.70 -23.85 3.63
N ASN A 898 11.32 -24.35 2.56
CA ASN A 898 10.72 -24.50 1.23
C ASN A 898 10.86 -25.96 0.78
N LEU A 899 9.76 -26.54 0.28
CA LEU A 899 9.72 -27.90 -0.25
C LEU A 899 9.49 -27.86 -1.74
#